data_a4b4bf271a57ad3257867759111fad90
#
_entry.id   a4b4bf271a57ad3257867759111fad90
#
_cell.length_a   1.000
_cell.length_b   1.000
_cell.length_c   1.000
_cell.angle_alpha   90.00
_cell.angle_beta   90.00
_cell.angle_gamma   90.00
#
_symmetry.space_group_name_H-M   'P 1'
#
loop_
_entity.id
_entity.type
_entity.pdbx_description
1 polymer ?
#
loop_
_entity_poly.entity_id
_entity_poly.type
_entity_poly.pdbx_seq_one_letter_code
_entity_poly.pdbx_strand_id
1 'polypeptide(L)'
;MPDINSDIQYLKGVGPAYAKKFAKLGIYTIRDLLLHYPRRYIDYSQPYTVVSAPFDVDCCVKATVLQRDPDRRIKGGRMLSHVLAGDDTGMLALSWFNAPYAAEKLEPGTEYYFEGRVGGMMTRREILHPLVRTEAQVAAAPLLPVYGSTEGLPAARLTRCAQLALEYVAQLDDPLPPELLTRYRMPPKADAVRAIHAPRDAADAAAARRRLIFEELYILQLGIFLMRGHGRKITGAPMRELDLAPFWRSLPYAPTGAQRRSAEEICHDLCGQTPMNRLLQGDVGSGKTLVAAAAIWFAAQNGWQSAMLAPTEILARQHAANLADRLEPFGVNVTLLVGGMKAAEKRVALAAIADGRAGLVVGTHAVLTDSVVFKNLGLAIVDEQHRFGVRQRGILAGKANNPHLLVMSATPIPRTLGLLMYGDLDISILDELPPGRKPIKTWFITGKKRRDMYGFLEKQIAAGHQVYIVCPAIEENEMDSGMKAVKQYYEQVACPLLPGRRIGLLHGKMKPKDKDEVMQQFKAGELDVLVSTTVIEVGVDVPNATVMVIENAERFGLSALHQLRGRVGRGAANSCCILISDNEGEAVRQRLHFLCRTSDGFAVAKYDLETRGPGDFFGEAQHGLPTLHVADLVQDTRTLTVAQQEAKALLALDPNLAKPSHKALSDEVERLFATAGAMN
;
A
#
# COMPACT_ATOMS: atom_id res chain seq x y z
N MET A 1 -14.58 -22.97 -36.72
CA MET A 1 -13.77 -21.73 -36.62
C MET A 1 -13.32 -21.62 -35.19
N PRO A 2 -12.14 -21.06 -34.90
CA PRO A 2 -11.75 -20.83 -33.52
C PRO A 2 -12.76 -19.90 -32.84
N ASP A 3 -13.00 -20.11 -31.55
CA ASP A 3 -13.77 -19.23 -30.68
C ASP A 3 -12.86 -18.45 -29.75
N ILE A 4 -13.42 -17.61 -28.88
CA ILE A 4 -12.68 -16.75 -27.96
C ILE A 4 -11.84 -17.55 -26.96
N ASN A 5 -12.22 -18.77 -26.61
CA ASN A 5 -11.53 -19.64 -25.65
C ASN A 5 -10.51 -20.58 -26.34
N SER A 6 -10.43 -20.54 -27.68
CA SER A 6 -9.45 -21.32 -28.44
C SER A 6 -8.04 -20.89 -28.14
N ASP A 7 -7.10 -21.84 -28.18
CA ASP A 7 -5.66 -21.58 -28.02
C ASP A 7 -5.19 -20.51 -29.02
N ILE A 8 -4.32 -19.60 -28.54
CA ILE A 8 -3.83 -18.45 -29.30
C ILE A 8 -3.12 -18.86 -30.61
N GLN A 9 -2.59 -20.08 -30.71
CA GLN A 9 -1.95 -20.60 -31.92
C GLN A 9 -2.89 -20.66 -33.14
N TYR A 10 -4.22 -20.70 -32.90
CA TYR A 10 -5.23 -20.73 -33.97
C TYR A 10 -5.61 -19.35 -34.48
N LEU A 11 -5.13 -18.29 -33.84
CA LEU A 11 -5.27 -16.94 -34.36
C LEU A 11 -4.40 -16.75 -35.60
N LYS A 12 -4.96 -16.17 -36.66
CA LYS A 12 -4.26 -15.93 -37.92
C LYS A 12 -2.93 -15.20 -37.69
N GLY A 13 -1.83 -15.82 -38.12
CA GLY A 13 -0.48 -15.26 -37.96
C GLY A 13 0.23 -15.62 -36.65
N VAL A 14 -0.39 -16.45 -35.80
CA VAL A 14 0.22 -17.00 -34.58
C VAL A 14 0.40 -18.50 -34.77
N GLY A 15 1.63 -18.95 -35.01
CA GLY A 15 1.93 -20.38 -35.04
C GLY A 15 2.49 -20.86 -33.68
N PRO A 16 2.76 -22.18 -33.53
CA PRO A 16 3.20 -22.77 -32.26
C PRO A 16 4.45 -22.10 -31.64
N ALA A 17 5.36 -21.61 -32.47
CA ALA A 17 6.59 -20.92 -32.01
C ALA A 17 6.28 -19.56 -31.36
N TYR A 18 5.26 -18.83 -31.85
CA TYR A 18 4.81 -17.58 -31.26
C TYR A 18 3.89 -17.80 -30.06
N ALA A 19 3.06 -18.84 -30.08
CA ALA A 19 2.22 -19.20 -28.94
C ALA A 19 3.07 -19.39 -27.66
N LYS A 20 4.25 -20.02 -27.75
CA LYS A 20 5.21 -20.13 -26.64
C LYS A 20 5.71 -18.76 -26.14
N LYS A 21 5.79 -17.75 -27.00
CA LYS A 21 6.20 -16.39 -26.61
C LYS A 21 5.04 -15.61 -25.97
N PHE A 22 3.82 -15.80 -26.46
CA PHE A 22 2.61 -15.28 -25.85
C PHE A 22 2.40 -15.86 -24.44
N ALA A 23 2.69 -17.14 -24.25
CA ALA A 23 2.61 -17.80 -22.94
C ALA A 23 3.52 -17.14 -21.87
N LYS A 24 4.68 -16.55 -22.27
CA LYS A 24 5.53 -15.77 -21.36
C LYS A 24 4.85 -14.49 -20.83
N LEU A 25 3.82 -14.00 -21.52
CA LEU A 25 2.99 -12.86 -21.11
C LEU A 25 1.67 -13.30 -20.42
N GLY A 26 1.51 -14.61 -20.15
CA GLY A 26 0.27 -15.16 -19.60
C GLY A 26 -0.88 -15.26 -20.62
N ILE A 27 -0.57 -15.16 -21.93
CA ILE A 27 -1.57 -15.17 -22.99
C ILE A 27 -1.60 -16.59 -23.62
N TYR A 28 -2.63 -17.36 -23.35
CA TYR A 28 -2.82 -18.72 -23.82
C TYR A 28 -3.98 -18.84 -24.82
N THR A 29 -5.02 -17.99 -24.68
CA THR A 29 -6.22 -18.01 -25.51
C THR A 29 -6.40 -16.67 -26.26
N ILE A 30 -7.32 -16.66 -27.22
CA ILE A 30 -7.74 -15.42 -27.92
C ILE A 30 -8.35 -14.44 -26.91
N ARG A 31 -9.08 -14.95 -25.90
CA ARG A 31 -9.64 -14.15 -24.81
C ARG A 31 -8.53 -13.43 -24.02
N ASP A 32 -7.47 -14.13 -23.64
CA ASP A 32 -6.38 -13.55 -22.89
C ASP A 32 -5.71 -12.40 -23.66
N LEU A 33 -5.60 -12.54 -24.99
CA LEU A 33 -5.07 -11.48 -25.84
C LEU A 33 -6.00 -10.25 -25.87
N LEU A 34 -7.31 -10.44 -25.94
CA LEU A 34 -8.31 -9.35 -25.89
C LEU A 34 -8.33 -8.65 -24.53
N LEU A 35 -7.96 -9.34 -23.45
CA LEU A 35 -7.84 -8.80 -22.10
C LEU A 35 -6.44 -8.30 -21.78
N HIS A 36 -5.47 -8.46 -22.69
CA HIS A 36 -4.12 -7.89 -22.55
C HIS A 36 -4.12 -6.44 -23.04
N TYR A 37 -4.45 -5.51 -22.15
CA TYR A 37 -4.66 -4.10 -22.49
C TYR A 37 -3.37 -3.34 -22.73
N PRO A 38 -3.38 -2.30 -23.60
CA PRO A 38 -2.22 -1.45 -23.81
C PRO A 38 -1.89 -0.65 -22.55
N ARG A 39 -0.60 -0.47 -22.28
CA ARG A 39 -0.11 0.32 -21.15
C ARG A 39 -0.21 1.82 -21.40
N ARG A 40 -0.05 2.26 -22.63
CA ARG A 40 -0.11 3.67 -23.06
C ARG A 40 -0.45 3.74 -24.55
N TYR A 41 -0.68 4.96 -25.02
CA TYR A 41 -0.87 5.25 -26.45
C TYR A 41 0.20 6.23 -26.92
N ILE A 42 0.58 6.11 -28.18
CA ILE A 42 1.32 7.14 -28.89
C ILE A 42 0.29 7.95 -29.68
N ASP A 43 0.22 9.23 -29.41
CA ASP A 43 -0.72 10.14 -30.05
C ASP A 43 -0.05 10.82 -31.25
N TYR A 44 -0.48 10.43 -32.45
CA TYR A 44 -0.03 11.04 -33.70
C TYR A 44 -0.86 12.27 -34.09
N SER A 45 -1.98 12.53 -33.43
CA SER A 45 -2.82 13.70 -33.70
C SER A 45 -2.17 14.98 -33.18
N GLN A 46 -1.25 14.88 -32.24
CA GLN A 46 -0.49 15.97 -31.65
C GLN A 46 1.03 15.67 -31.69
N PRO A 47 1.63 15.66 -32.89
CA PRO A 47 3.07 15.37 -32.99
C PRO A 47 3.89 16.52 -32.41
N TYR A 48 5.02 16.19 -31.85
CA TYR A 48 6.00 17.19 -31.43
C TYR A 48 6.71 17.81 -32.64
N THR A 49 7.12 19.06 -32.48
CA THR A 49 8.13 19.64 -33.35
C THR A 49 9.52 19.13 -32.96
N VAL A 50 10.50 19.26 -33.87
CA VAL A 50 11.85 18.78 -33.59
C VAL A 50 12.41 19.36 -32.30
N VAL A 51 12.23 20.63 -32.00
CA VAL A 51 12.74 21.29 -30.78
C VAL A 51 11.91 20.98 -29.56
N SER A 52 10.59 20.80 -29.67
CA SER A 52 9.71 20.52 -28.51
C SER A 52 9.72 19.08 -28.06
N ALA A 53 10.24 18.14 -28.85
CA ALA A 53 10.27 16.73 -28.53
C ALA A 53 11.12 16.46 -27.27
N PRO A 54 10.60 15.75 -26.24
CA PRO A 54 11.33 15.47 -25.02
C PRO A 54 12.47 14.47 -25.26
N PHE A 55 13.61 14.66 -24.55
CA PHE A 55 14.73 13.72 -24.61
C PHE A 55 14.43 12.45 -23.82
N ASP A 56 14.97 11.32 -24.28
CA ASP A 56 14.90 9.98 -23.66
C ASP A 56 13.46 9.46 -23.46
N VAL A 57 12.48 10.04 -24.16
CA VAL A 57 11.08 9.62 -24.17
C VAL A 57 10.69 9.19 -25.58
N ASP A 58 9.95 8.06 -25.68
CA ASP A 58 9.37 7.68 -26.97
C ASP A 58 8.22 8.64 -27.32
N CYS A 59 8.37 9.36 -28.39
CA CYS A 59 7.39 10.33 -28.87
C CYS A 59 7.29 10.31 -30.41
N CYS A 60 6.32 11.01 -30.94
CA CYS A 60 6.13 11.18 -32.37
C CYS A 60 6.56 12.60 -32.78
N VAL A 61 7.45 12.71 -33.75
CA VAL A 61 7.89 13.96 -34.36
C VAL A 61 7.41 14.03 -35.81
N LYS A 62 6.77 15.11 -36.20
CA LYS A 62 6.39 15.38 -37.59
C LYS A 62 7.50 16.21 -38.26
N ALA A 63 8.09 15.70 -39.33
CA ALA A 63 9.17 16.40 -40.05
C ALA A 63 9.22 16.02 -41.51
N THR A 64 9.79 16.92 -42.31
CA THR A 64 10.00 16.73 -43.75
C THR A 64 11.37 16.09 -43.97
N VAL A 65 11.46 15.06 -44.80
CA VAL A 65 12.73 14.49 -45.23
C VAL A 65 13.50 15.49 -46.09
N LEU A 66 14.67 15.90 -45.62
CA LEU A 66 15.53 16.87 -46.29
C LEU A 66 16.54 16.19 -47.21
N GLN A 67 17.19 15.14 -46.68
CA GLN A 67 18.26 14.44 -47.40
C GLN A 67 18.32 13.00 -46.94
N ARG A 68 18.62 12.09 -47.86
CA ARG A 68 18.97 10.72 -47.60
C ARG A 68 20.44 10.50 -48.00
N ASP A 69 21.24 10.04 -47.03
CA ASP A 69 22.63 9.66 -47.31
C ASP A 69 22.74 8.25 -47.95
N PRO A 70 23.75 7.98 -48.75
CA PRO A 70 24.02 6.63 -49.22
C PRO A 70 24.29 5.69 -48.07
N ASP A 71 23.78 4.45 -48.16
CA ASP A 71 24.01 3.42 -47.16
C ASP A 71 25.51 3.11 -46.98
N ARG A 72 25.98 3.09 -45.71
CA ARG A 72 27.39 2.90 -45.39
C ARG A 72 27.60 1.65 -44.54
N ARG A 73 28.63 0.88 -44.85
CA ARG A 73 29.11 -0.19 -43.96
C ARG A 73 29.97 0.40 -42.85
N ILE A 74 29.62 0.10 -41.60
CA ILE A 74 30.35 0.52 -40.40
C ILE A 74 31.15 -0.63 -39.82
N LYS A 75 32.07 -0.37 -38.84
CA LYS A 75 32.85 -1.38 -38.12
C LYS A 75 31.93 -2.48 -37.58
N GLY A 76 32.29 -3.76 -37.82
CA GLY A 76 31.45 -4.90 -37.44
C GLY A 76 30.49 -5.39 -38.54
N GLY A 77 30.64 -4.91 -39.79
CA GLY A 77 29.85 -5.40 -40.95
C GLY A 77 28.40 -4.95 -41.01
N ARG A 78 27.97 -4.08 -40.10
CA ARG A 78 26.61 -3.55 -40.09
C ARG A 78 26.42 -2.49 -41.16
N MET A 79 25.25 -2.49 -41.79
CA MET A 79 24.80 -1.42 -42.69
C MET A 79 24.17 -0.30 -41.88
N LEU A 80 24.58 0.96 -42.11
CA LEU A 80 23.97 2.15 -41.56
C LEU A 80 23.27 2.92 -42.68
N SER A 81 22.00 3.15 -42.52
CA SER A 81 21.19 4.07 -43.33
C SER A 81 20.89 5.33 -42.52
N HIS A 82 21.17 6.48 -43.08
CA HIS A 82 21.01 7.77 -42.42
C HIS A 82 20.15 8.67 -43.28
N VAL A 83 19.18 9.34 -42.63
CA VAL A 83 18.27 10.31 -43.23
C VAL A 83 18.25 11.56 -42.36
N LEU A 84 18.35 12.72 -42.98
CA LEU A 84 18.15 14.00 -42.31
C LEU A 84 16.74 14.48 -42.60
N ALA A 85 15.98 14.69 -41.55
CA ALA A 85 14.66 15.32 -41.60
C ALA A 85 14.68 16.64 -40.80
N GLY A 86 13.68 17.48 -40.98
CA GLY A 86 13.58 18.72 -40.25
C GLY A 86 12.22 19.35 -40.38
N ASP A 87 11.96 20.35 -39.52
CA ASP A 87 10.84 21.25 -39.55
C ASP A 87 11.33 22.70 -39.38
N ASP A 88 10.41 23.66 -39.24
CA ASP A 88 10.75 25.08 -39.03
C ASP A 88 11.51 25.35 -37.73
N THR A 89 11.57 24.37 -36.81
CA THR A 89 12.19 24.51 -35.48
C THR A 89 13.59 23.92 -35.40
N GLY A 90 13.91 22.90 -36.24
CA GLY A 90 15.22 22.26 -36.16
C GLY A 90 15.42 21.05 -37.10
N MET A 91 16.57 20.41 -36.94
CA MET A 91 16.94 19.22 -37.71
C MET A 91 16.94 17.97 -36.84
N LEU A 92 16.52 16.83 -37.41
CA LEU A 92 16.40 15.53 -36.80
C LEU A 92 17.18 14.49 -37.63
N ALA A 93 18.19 13.88 -37.03
CA ALA A 93 18.91 12.77 -37.63
C ALA A 93 18.17 11.45 -37.39
N LEU A 94 17.99 10.66 -38.41
CA LEU A 94 17.30 9.36 -38.35
C LEU A 94 18.26 8.29 -38.80
N SER A 95 18.46 7.26 -37.96
CA SER A 95 19.47 6.22 -38.22
C SER A 95 18.88 4.82 -38.11
N TRP A 96 19.11 3.96 -39.08
CA TRP A 96 18.76 2.54 -39.07
C TRP A 96 20.01 1.68 -39.25
N PHE A 97 20.16 0.66 -38.43
CA PHE A 97 21.18 -0.34 -38.57
C PHE A 97 20.59 -1.62 -39.17
N ASN A 98 21.21 -2.16 -40.23
CA ASN A 98 20.79 -3.38 -40.92
C ASN A 98 19.34 -3.38 -41.45
N ALA A 99 18.80 -2.21 -41.73
CA ALA A 99 17.44 -2.05 -42.26
C ALA A 99 17.35 -0.99 -43.38
N PRO A 100 18.10 -1.16 -44.51
CA PRO A 100 18.13 -0.16 -45.60
C PRO A 100 16.74 0.06 -46.22
N TYR A 101 15.89 -0.96 -46.26
CA TYR A 101 14.52 -0.90 -46.77
C TYR A 101 13.63 0.11 -46.04
N ALA A 102 13.95 0.47 -44.78
CA ALA A 102 13.19 1.43 -44.01
C ALA A 102 13.46 2.86 -44.49
N ALA A 103 14.72 3.17 -44.82
CA ALA A 103 15.14 4.45 -45.36
C ALA A 103 14.81 4.59 -46.87
N GLU A 104 14.77 3.49 -47.63
CA GLU A 104 14.48 3.48 -49.08
C GLU A 104 13.09 4.04 -49.44
N LYS A 105 12.15 3.91 -48.56
CA LYS A 105 10.77 4.35 -48.75
C LYS A 105 10.56 5.83 -48.47
N LEU A 106 11.58 6.53 -48.01
CA LEU A 106 11.49 7.93 -47.65
C LEU A 106 11.89 8.85 -48.82
N GLU A 107 10.97 9.66 -49.28
CA GLU A 107 11.16 10.57 -50.38
C GLU A 107 11.55 11.95 -49.87
N PRO A 108 12.65 12.57 -50.35
CA PRO A 108 13.01 13.93 -50.03
C PRO A 108 11.89 14.92 -50.43
N GLY A 109 11.63 15.89 -49.54
CA GLY A 109 10.55 16.88 -49.71
C GLY A 109 9.19 16.38 -49.20
N THR A 110 9.08 15.11 -48.73
CA THR A 110 7.81 14.57 -48.21
C THR A 110 7.81 14.59 -46.70
N GLU A 111 6.67 14.91 -46.11
CA GLU A 111 6.42 14.92 -44.67
C GLU A 111 6.05 13.54 -44.17
N TYR A 112 6.67 13.13 -43.04
CA TYR A 112 6.40 11.88 -42.36
C TYR A 112 6.32 12.08 -40.86
N TYR A 113 5.73 11.10 -40.17
CA TYR A 113 5.68 10.99 -38.72
C TYR A 113 6.75 9.97 -38.30
N PHE A 114 7.69 10.40 -37.48
CA PHE A 114 8.80 9.59 -36.96
C PHE A 114 8.55 9.29 -35.48
N GLU A 115 8.37 8.04 -35.18
CA GLU A 115 8.15 7.56 -33.81
C GLU A 115 9.42 6.91 -33.27
N GLY A 116 9.83 7.32 -32.07
CA GLY A 116 10.96 6.74 -31.39
C GLY A 116 11.45 7.59 -30.23
N ARG A 117 12.50 7.11 -29.60
CA ARG A 117 13.14 7.85 -28.49
C ARG A 117 14.10 8.88 -29.06
N VAL A 118 13.83 10.13 -28.72
CA VAL A 118 14.69 11.25 -29.14
C VAL A 118 15.91 11.30 -28.25
N GLY A 119 17.09 11.13 -28.83
CA GLY A 119 18.39 11.23 -28.17
C GLY A 119 19.28 12.31 -28.83
N GLY A 120 20.58 12.21 -28.57
CA GLY A 120 21.58 13.14 -29.10
C GLY A 120 21.82 14.37 -28.22
N MET A 121 22.20 15.49 -28.84
CA MET A 121 22.43 16.77 -28.15
C MET A 121 21.34 17.78 -28.50
N MET A 122 21.20 18.86 -27.71
CA MET A 122 20.19 19.90 -27.98
C MET A 122 20.29 20.50 -29.40
N THR A 123 21.51 20.56 -29.92
CA THR A 123 21.79 21.11 -31.29
C THR A 123 21.74 20.04 -32.38
N ARG A 124 21.72 18.75 -32.02
CA ARG A 124 21.69 17.64 -32.98
C ARG A 124 20.87 16.49 -32.36
N ARG A 125 19.57 16.54 -32.60
CA ARG A 125 18.63 15.53 -32.17
C ARG A 125 18.67 14.32 -33.08
N GLU A 126 18.52 13.13 -32.52
CA GLU A 126 18.60 11.87 -33.26
C GLU A 126 17.54 10.88 -32.76
N ILE A 127 16.97 10.12 -33.70
CA ILE A 127 16.15 8.94 -33.37
C ILE A 127 16.82 7.70 -34.01
N LEU A 128 17.09 6.70 -33.19
CA LEU A 128 17.59 5.41 -33.65
C LEU A 128 16.45 4.47 -33.96
N HIS A 129 16.46 3.84 -35.13
CA HIS A 129 15.43 2.93 -35.61
C HIS A 129 13.98 3.49 -35.51
N PRO A 130 13.73 4.71 -35.98
CA PRO A 130 12.37 5.25 -35.93
C PRO A 130 11.40 4.39 -36.72
N LEU A 131 10.18 4.26 -36.19
CA LEU A 131 9.03 3.82 -36.98
C LEU A 131 8.52 5.01 -37.79
N VAL A 132 8.19 4.77 -39.05
CA VAL A 132 7.77 5.83 -39.98
C VAL A 132 6.32 5.59 -40.41
N ARG A 133 5.54 6.64 -40.39
CA ARG A 133 4.15 6.65 -40.89
C ARG A 133 3.89 7.82 -41.82
N THR A 134 3.02 7.55 -42.80
CA THR A 134 2.49 8.55 -43.69
C THR A 134 1.27 9.22 -43.08
N GLU A 135 0.90 10.40 -43.59
CA GLU A 135 -0.33 11.15 -43.23
C GLU A 135 -1.59 10.25 -43.32
N ALA A 136 -1.71 9.49 -44.40
CA ALA A 136 -2.84 8.57 -44.57
C ALA A 136 -2.92 7.47 -43.50
N GLN A 137 -1.77 6.97 -43.06
CA GLN A 137 -1.71 5.96 -41.99
C GLN A 137 -2.06 6.56 -40.63
N VAL A 138 -1.65 7.78 -40.37
CA VAL A 138 -1.99 8.50 -39.14
C VAL A 138 -3.47 8.86 -39.11
N ALA A 139 -4.03 9.33 -40.21
CA ALA A 139 -5.46 9.63 -40.32
C ALA A 139 -6.35 8.38 -40.07
N ALA A 140 -5.88 7.20 -40.52
CA ALA A 140 -6.58 5.94 -40.29
C ALA A 140 -6.48 5.43 -38.83
N ALA A 141 -5.39 5.74 -38.12
CA ALA A 141 -5.15 5.32 -36.72
C ALA A 141 -4.33 6.38 -35.97
N PRO A 142 -4.99 7.43 -35.46
CA PRO A 142 -4.31 8.56 -34.81
C PRO A 142 -3.71 8.19 -33.44
N LEU A 143 -4.19 7.15 -32.79
CA LEU A 143 -3.68 6.62 -31.54
C LEU A 143 -3.17 5.20 -31.72
N LEU A 144 -1.88 4.98 -31.43
CA LEU A 144 -1.28 3.66 -31.49
C LEU A 144 -1.17 3.05 -30.09
N PRO A 145 -1.80 1.91 -29.82
CA PRO A 145 -1.66 1.21 -28.54
C PRO A 145 -0.26 0.61 -28.36
N VAL A 146 0.36 0.82 -27.19
CA VAL A 146 1.65 0.26 -26.79
C VAL A 146 1.43 -0.78 -25.72
N TYR A 147 1.79 -2.03 -26.01
CA TYR A 147 1.62 -3.16 -25.08
C TYR A 147 2.92 -3.46 -24.33
N GLY A 148 2.77 -4.13 -23.17
CA GLY A 148 3.89 -4.81 -22.53
C GLY A 148 4.40 -5.94 -23.44
N SER A 149 5.68 -5.95 -23.76
CA SER A 149 6.30 -6.95 -24.64
C SER A 149 7.28 -7.84 -23.86
N THR A 150 7.67 -8.97 -24.48
CA THR A 150 8.68 -9.89 -23.95
C THR A 150 9.74 -10.16 -25.02
N GLU A 151 10.88 -10.68 -24.60
CA GLU A 151 11.97 -11.03 -25.51
C GLU A 151 11.50 -11.97 -26.63
N GLY A 152 11.82 -11.59 -27.86
CA GLY A 152 11.49 -12.34 -29.07
C GLY A 152 10.04 -12.18 -29.57
N LEU A 153 9.21 -11.31 -28.96
CA LEU A 153 7.89 -10.92 -29.47
C LEU A 153 7.88 -9.43 -29.82
N PRO A 154 8.08 -9.06 -31.12
CA PRO A 154 8.07 -7.66 -31.54
C PRO A 154 6.73 -6.96 -31.23
N ALA A 155 6.77 -5.72 -30.73
CA ALA A 155 5.58 -4.93 -30.39
C ALA A 155 4.58 -4.81 -31.56
N ALA A 156 5.09 -4.57 -32.78
CA ALA A 156 4.25 -4.47 -33.98
C ALA A 156 3.46 -5.77 -34.27
N ARG A 157 4.03 -6.94 -33.97
CA ARG A 157 3.33 -8.22 -34.11
C ARG A 157 2.24 -8.38 -33.07
N LEU A 158 2.52 -8.02 -31.82
CA LEU A 158 1.53 -8.05 -30.74
C LEU A 158 0.33 -7.16 -31.06
N THR A 159 0.59 -5.93 -31.50
CA THR A 159 -0.46 -4.98 -31.96
C THR A 159 -1.28 -5.56 -33.09
N ARG A 160 -0.64 -6.17 -34.11
CA ARG A 160 -1.35 -6.79 -35.22
C ARG A 160 -2.20 -7.98 -34.77
N CYS A 161 -1.68 -8.83 -33.88
CA CYS A 161 -2.46 -9.96 -33.35
C CYS A 161 -3.64 -9.47 -32.50
N ALA A 162 -3.47 -8.43 -31.68
CA ALA A 162 -4.56 -7.83 -30.93
C ALA A 162 -5.67 -7.29 -31.84
N GLN A 163 -5.30 -6.63 -32.95
CA GLN A 163 -6.29 -6.16 -33.95
C GLN A 163 -7.04 -7.31 -34.61
N LEU A 164 -6.37 -8.42 -34.95
CA LEU A 164 -7.02 -9.62 -35.50
C LEU A 164 -7.96 -10.30 -34.48
N ALA A 165 -7.59 -10.28 -33.20
CA ALA A 165 -8.44 -10.82 -32.14
C ALA A 165 -9.75 -10.04 -31.97
N LEU A 166 -9.83 -8.77 -32.40
CA LEU A 166 -11.07 -7.98 -32.36
C LEU A 166 -12.23 -8.58 -33.19
N GLU A 167 -11.96 -9.46 -34.13
CA GLU A 167 -13.01 -10.21 -34.84
C GLU A 167 -13.84 -11.08 -33.88
N TYR A 168 -13.26 -11.48 -32.75
CA TYR A 168 -13.90 -12.34 -31.73
C TYR A 168 -14.52 -11.54 -30.56
N VAL A 169 -14.37 -10.21 -30.53
CA VAL A 169 -14.77 -9.37 -29.39
C VAL A 169 -16.27 -9.47 -29.05
N ALA A 170 -17.13 -9.71 -30.04
CA ALA A 170 -18.56 -9.88 -29.84
C ALA A 170 -18.94 -11.14 -29.03
N GLN A 171 -18.00 -12.07 -28.83
CA GLN A 171 -18.20 -13.28 -28.02
C GLN A 171 -17.89 -13.04 -26.54
N LEU A 172 -17.44 -11.82 -26.17
CA LEU A 172 -17.23 -11.43 -24.77
C LEU A 172 -18.58 -11.14 -24.11
N ASP A 173 -18.89 -11.87 -23.07
CA ASP A 173 -20.04 -11.56 -22.21
C ASP A 173 -19.78 -10.27 -21.43
N ASP A 174 -20.81 -9.43 -21.28
CA ASP A 174 -20.74 -8.25 -20.42
C ASP A 174 -21.16 -8.64 -18.99
N PRO A 175 -20.25 -8.63 -18.01
CA PRO A 175 -20.59 -9.02 -16.65
C PRO A 175 -21.33 -7.92 -15.88
N LEU A 176 -21.29 -6.65 -16.35
CA LEU A 176 -21.95 -5.56 -15.62
C LEU A 176 -23.45 -5.53 -15.88
N PRO A 177 -24.28 -5.36 -14.83
CA PRO A 177 -25.71 -5.12 -14.98
C PRO A 177 -26.00 -3.92 -15.88
N PRO A 178 -27.01 -3.98 -16.78
CA PRO A 178 -27.36 -2.89 -17.69
C PRO A 178 -27.69 -1.57 -17.00
N GLU A 179 -28.20 -1.63 -15.77
CA GLU A 179 -28.53 -0.48 -14.93
C GLU A 179 -27.27 0.32 -14.57
N LEU A 180 -26.14 -0.36 -14.31
CA LEU A 180 -24.87 0.30 -14.03
C LEU A 180 -24.29 0.96 -15.29
N LEU A 181 -24.39 0.27 -16.44
CA LEU A 181 -23.95 0.85 -17.71
C LEU A 181 -24.66 2.17 -18.01
N THR A 182 -25.98 2.18 -17.83
CA THR A 182 -26.83 3.35 -18.03
C THR A 182 -26.52 4.47 -17.03
N ARG A 183 -26.46 4.13 -15.71
CA ARG A 183 -26.24 5.07 -14.61
C ARG A 183 -24.91 5.82 -14.76
N TYR A 184 -23.83 5.10 -15.11
CA TYR A 184 -22.49 5.66 -15.22
C TYR A 184 -22.08 6.01 -16.65
N ARG A 185 -23.02 5.92 -17.63
CA ARG A 185 -22.78 6.20 -19.05
C ARG A 185 -21.56 5.44 -19.58
N MET A 186 -21.50 4.15 -19.30
CA MET A 186 -20.40 3.28 -19.72
C MET A 186 -20.77 2.52 -21.00
N PRO A 187 -19.83 2.34 -21.94
CA PRO A 187 -20.06 1.50 -23.12
C PRO A 187 -20.17 0.02 -22.74
N PRO A 188 -20.85 -0.81 -23.56
CA PRO A 188 -20.81 -2.28 -23.43
C PRO A 188 -19.36 -2.79 -23.48
N LYS A 189 -19.12 -3.99 -22.88
CA LYS A 189 -17.77 -4.58 -22.81
C LYS A 189 -17.10 -4.75 -24.17
N ALA A 190 -17.82 -5.28 -25.15
CA ALA A 190 -17.30 -5.48 -26.50
C ALA A 190 -16.82 -4.16 -27.15
N ASP A 191 -17.59 -3.07 -26.96
CA ASP A 191 -17.22 -1.75 -27.48
C ASP A 191 -16.03 -1.14 -26.71
N ALA A 192 -16.00 -1.31 -25.38
CA ALA A 192 -14.87 -0.86 -24.57
C ALA A 192 -13.58 -1.61 -24.94
N VAL A 193 -13.63 -2.94 -25.13
CA VAL A 193 -12.48 -3.74 -25.56
C VAL A 193 -12.04 -3.35 -26.97
N ARG A 194 -12.97 -3.07 -27.88
CA ARG A 194 -12.64 -2.56 -29.22
C ARG A 194 -11.95 -1.21 -29.13
N ALA A 195 -12.52 -0.28 -28.36
CA ALA A 195 -11.98 1.08 -28.22
C ALA A 195 -10.63 1.14 -27.47
N ILE A 196 -10.36 0.24 -26.52
CA ILE A 196 -9.05 0.20 -25.84
C ILE A 196 -7.93 -0.30 -26.76
N HIS A 197 -8.22 -1.19 -27.73
CA HIS A 197 -7.25 -1.74 -28.69
C HIS A 197 -7.16 -0.92 -29.99
N ALA A 198 -8.22 -0.24 -30.39
CA ALA A 198 -8.30 0.54 -31.62
C ALA A 198 -9.17 1.80 -31.37
N PRO A 199 -8.70 2.74 -30.56
CA PRO A 199 -9.46 3.96 -30.24
C PRO A 199 -9.54 4.90 -31.45
N ARG A 200 -10.67 5.55 -31.62
CA ARG A 200 -10.88 6.58 -32.64
C ARG A 200 -10.21 7.89 -32.26
N ASP A 201 -10.20 8.20 -30.96
CA ASP A 201 -9.60 9.38 -30.38
C ASP A 201 -9.25 9.17 -28.89
N ALA A 202 -8.65 10.15 -28.25
CA ALA A 202 -8.26 10.10 -26.85
C ALA A 202 -9.47 9.99 -25.88
N ALA A 203 -10.62 10.55 -26.25
CA ALA A 203 -11.83 10.49 -25.43
C ALA A 203 -12.43 9.08 -25.44
N ASP A 204 -12.42 8.41 -26.60
CA ASP A 204 -12.84 7.04 -26.80
C ASP A 204 -11.96 6.08 -25.96
N ALA A 205 -10.64 6.22 -26.05
CA ALA A 205 -9.69 5.46 -25.23
C ALA A 205 -9.92 5.66 -23.72
N ALA A 206 -10.15 6.91 -23.30
CA ALA A 206 -10.40 7.24 -21.90
C ALA A 206 -11.73 6.68 -21.38
N ALA A 207 -12.79 6.70 -22.20
CA ALA A 207 -14.08 6.12 -21.85
C ALA A 207 -13.99 4.59 -21.72
N ALA A 208 -13.31 3.95 -22.67
CA ALA A 208 -13.05 2.51 -22.64
C ALA A 208 -12.25 2.12 -21.37
N ARG A 209 -11.17 2.84 -21.07
CA ARG A 209 -10.34 2.58 -19.89
C ARG A 209 -11.13 2.73 -18.59
N ARG A 210 -11.94 3.79 -18.44
CA ARG A 210 -12.80 3.97 -17.26
C ARG A 210 -13.77 2.82 -17.06
N ARG A 211 -14.37 2.33 -18.15
CA ARG A 211 -15.30 1.19 -18.13
C ARG A 211 -14.61 -0.08 -17.63
N LEU A 212 -13.41 -0.38 -18.15
CA LEU A 212 -12.66 -1.58 -17.82
C LEU A 212 -12.10 -1.51 -16.39
N ILE A 213 -11.63 -0.34 -15.93
CA ILE A 213 -11.22 -0.10 -14.54
C ILE A 213 -12.40 -0.35 -13.58
N PHE A 214 -13.58 0.22 -13.89
CA PHE A 214 -14.75 0.01 -13.06
C PHE A 214 -15.14 -1.48 -12.97
N GLU A 215 -15.17 -2.18 -14.09
CA GLU A 215 -15.46 -3.62 -14.12
C GLU A 215 -14.49 -4.42 -13.25
N GLU A 216 -13.20 -4.22 -13.45
CA GLU A 216 -12.17 -4.96 -12.71
C GLU A 216 -12.27 -4.74 -11.21
N LEU A 217 -12.45 -3.49 -10.78
CA LEU A 217 -12.63 -3.13 -9.37
C LEU A 217 -13.96 -3.61 -8.81
N TYR A 218 -15.03 -3.62 -9.60
CA TYR A 218 -16.34 -4.09 -9.18
C TYR A 218 -16.35 -5.60 -8.94
N ILE A 219 -15.78 -6.39 -9.88
CA ILE A 219 -15.62 -7.84 -9.76
C ILE A 219 -14.73 -8.18 -8.55
N LEU A 220 -13.63 -7.44 -8.35
CA LEU A 220 -12.75 -7.60 -7.19
C LEU A 220 -13.52 -7.39 -5.87
N GLN A 221 -14.31 -6.31 -5.77
CA GLN A 221 -15.09 -6.01 -4.56
C GLN A 221 -16.16 -7.07 -4.30
N LEU A 222 -16.86 -7.54 -5.34
CA LEU A 222 -17.83 -8.61 -5.21
C LEU A 222 -17.20 -9.89 -4.69
N GLY A 223 -16.07 -10.32 -5.25
CA GLY A 223 -15.39 -11.52 -4.78
C GLY A 223 -14.93 -11.40 -3.33
N ILE A 224 -14.36 -10.26 -2.93
CA ILE A 224 -14.02 -9.99 -1.53
C ILE A 224 -15.26 -10.09 -0.62
N PHE A 225 -16.39 -9.52 -1.01
CA PHE A 225 -17.62 -9.57 -0.21
C PHE A 225 -18.25 -10.97 -0.18
N LEU A 226 -18.20 -11.71 -1.27
CA LEU A 226 -18.70 -13.11 -1.32
C LEU A 226 -17.87 -14.02 -0.42
N MET A 227 -16.53 -13.89 -0.43
CA MET A 227 -15.67 -14.61 0.51
C MET A 227 -16.00 -14.28 1.97
N ARG A 228 -16.35 -13.02 2.27
CA ARG A 228 -16.84 -12.60 3.60
C ARG A 228 -18.20 -13.21 3.94
N GLY A 229 -19.10 -13.28 2.96
CA GLY A 229 -20.48 -13.76 3.15
C GLY A 229 -20.59 -15.23 3.53
N HIS A 230 -19.73 -16.08 3.00
CA HIS A 230 -19.72 -17.53 3.28
C HIS A 230 -19.36 -17.89 4.74
N GLY A 231 -18.89 -16.91 5.54
CA GLY A 231 -18.56 -17.09 6.97
C GLY A 231 -19.39 -16.28 7.96
N ARG A 232 -20.40 -15.50 7.53
CA ARG A 232 -21.19 -14.65 8.43
C ARG A 232 -22.08 -15.49 9.35
N LYS A 233 -21.49 -15.87 10.47
CA LYS A 233 -22.23 -16.39 11.62
C LYS A 233 -22.91 -15.22 12.33
N ILE A 234 -24.06 -15.48 12.96
CA ILE A 234 -24.71 -14.51 13.84
C ILE A 234 -23.80 -14.29 15.07
N THR A 235 -23.66 -13.06 15.54
CA THR A 235 -22.92 -12.79 16.77
C THR A 235 -23.63 -13.39 17.97
N GLY A 236 -22.84 -13.99 18.88
CA GLY A 236 -23.36 -14.39 20.19
C GLY A 236 -23.44 -13.25 21.21
N ALA A 237 -23.01 -12.03 20.83
CA ALA A 237 -22.89 -10.87 21.72
C ALA A 237 -23.61 -9.63 21.19
N PRO A 238 -24.93 -9.68 20.90
CA PRO A 238 -25.67 -8.50 20.46
C PRO A 238 -25.74 -7.48 21.60
N MET A 239 -25.42 -6.21 21.31
CA MET A 239 -25.42 -5.14 22.29
C MET A 239 -26.58 -4.17 22.05
N ARG A 240 -27.06 -3.54 23.11
CA ARG A 240 -28.10 -2.49 23.02
C ARG A 240 -27.42 -1.15 22.79
N GLU A 241 -28.10 -0.26 22.07
CA GLU A 241 -27.64 1.10 21.86
C GLU A 241 -27.60 1.87 23.18
N LEU A 242 -26.49 2.54 23.46
CA LEU A 242 -26.26 3.35 24.64
C LEU A 242 -25.63 4.68 24.25
N ASP A 243 -26.00 5.75 24.98
CA ASP A 243 -25.38 7.07 24.80
C ASP A 243 -23.93 7.06 25.34
N LEU A 244 -22.98 7.50 24.53
CA LEU A 244 -21.57 7.65 24.90
C LEU A 244 -21.29 8.94 25.72
N ALA A 245 -22.25 9.83 25.90
CA ALA A 245 -22.07 11.10 26.60
C ALA A 245 -21.54 10.94 28.05
N PRO A 246 -21.95 9.93 28.85
CA PRO A 246 -21.37 9.71 30.18
C PRO A 246 -19.87 9.42 30.13
N PHE A 247 -19.41 8.62 29.16
CA PHE A 247 -18.01 8.33 28.98
C PHE A 247 -17.23 9.59 28.54
N TRP A 248 -17.74 10.35 27.57
CA TRP A 248 -17.07 11.56 27.09
C TRP A 248 -16.97 12.65 28.16
N ARG A 249 -17.97 12.77 29.05
CA ARG A 249 -17.94 13.77 30.16
C ARG A 249 -16.91 13.44 31.24
N SER A 250 -16.49 12.19 31.38
CA SER A 250 -15.47 11.78 32.36
C SER A 250 -14.04 12.15 31.95
N LEU A 251 -13.84 12.52 30.69
CA LEU A 251 -12.50 12.85 30.19
C LEU A 251 -12.07 14.25 30.63
N PRO A 252 -10.78 14.46 30.97
CA PRO A 252 -10.26 15.79 31.33
C PRO A 252 -10.08 16.72 30.13
N TYR A 253 -10.36 16.25 28.92
CA TYR A 253 -10.28 16.99 27.66
C TYR A 253 -11.37 16.57 26.68
N ALA A 254 -11.71 17.46 25.75
CA ALA A 254 -12.68 17.14 24.70
C ALA A 254 -12.05 16.18 23.65
N PRO A 255 -12.75 15.10 23.29
CA PRO A 255 -12.32 14.24 22.18
C PRO A 255 -12.42 14.99 20.84
N THR A 256 -11.57 14.60 19.86
CA THR A 256 -11.64 15.13 18.50
C THR A 256 -12.91 14.66 17.78
N GLY A 257 -13.28 15.36 16.68
CA GLY A 257 -14.40 14.96 15.84
C GLY A 257 -14.19 13.55 15.27
N ALA A 258 -12.97 13.23 14.85
CA ALA A 258 -12.62 11.90 14.34
C ALA A 258 -12.74 10.79 15.40
N GLN A 259 -12.38 11.08 16.65
CA GLN A 259 -12.51 10.12 17.75
C GLN A 259 -13.97 9.84 18.07
N ARG A 260 -14.85 10.87 18.09
CA ARG A 260 -16.29 10.71 18.29
C ARG A 260 -16.91 9.89 17.17
N ARG A 261 -16.71 10.29 15.93
CA ARG A 261 -17.22 9.60 14.73
C ARG A 261 -16.81 8.11 14.73
N SER A 262 -15.53 7.82 14.96
CA SER A 262 -15.05 6.44 14.95
C SER A 262 -15.63 5.61 16.11
N ALA A 263 -15.83 6.19 17.29
CA ALA A 263 -16.47 5.50 18.40
C ALA A 263 -17.96 5.22 18.12
N GLU A 264 -18.67 6.16 17.50
CA GLU A 264 -20.08 6.01 17.09
C GLU A 264 -20.20 4.90 16.02
N GLU A 265 -19.33 4.88 15.01
CA GLU A 265 -19.29 3.82 13.99
C GLU A 265 -19.08 2.44 14.64
N ILE A 266 -18.15 2.32 15.58
CA ILE A 266 -17.85 1.07 16.30
C ILE A 266 -19.06 0.65 17.14
N CYS A 267 -19.63 1.56 17.95
CA CYS A 267 -20.77 1.24 18.80
C CYS A 267 -22.03 0.88 18.00
N HIS A 268 -22.24 1.52 16.86
CA HIS A 268 -23.31 1.13 15.93
C HIS A 268 -23.14 -0.30 15.44
N ASP A 269 -21.91 -0.70 15.05
CA ASP A 269 -21.63 -2.06 14.60
C ASP A 269 -21.78 -3.10 15.74
N LEU A 270 -21.45 -2.72 16.99
CA LEU A 270 -21.64 -3.58 18.17
C LEU A 270 -23.12 -3.90 18.43
N CYS A 271 -24.03 -3.04 17.99
CA CYS A 271 -25.46 -3.27 18.06
C CYS A 271 -26.01 -4.18 16.94
N GLY A 272 -25.17 -4.51 15.96
CA GLY A 272 -25.56 -5.35 14.83
C GLY A 272 -25.76 -6.81 15.19
N GLN A 273 -26.51 -7.54 14.37
CA GLN A 273 -26.70 -8.99 14.53
C GLN A 273 -25.53 -9.82 14.00
N THR A 274 -24.63 -9.22 13.22
CA THR A 274 -23.41 -9.86 12.73
C THR A 274 -22.22 -9.37 13.50
N PRO A 275 -21.17 -10.21 13.74
CA PRO A 275 -19.97 -9.77 14.42
C PRO A 275 -19.34 -8.57 13.70
N MET A 276 -19.09 -7.50 14.44
CA MET A 276 -18.25 -6.40 13.92
C MET A 276 -16.85 -6.95 13.61
N ASN A 277 -16.32 -6.59 12.46
CA ASN A 277 -14.94 -6.85 12.09
C ASN A 277 -14.37 -5.55 11.52
N ARG A 278 -13.73 -4.71 12.37
CA ARG A 278 -13.38 -3.32 12.04
C ARG A 278 -11.93 -3.00 12.34
N LEU A 279 -11.30 -2.27 11.41
CA LEU A 279 -9.96 -1.69 11.58
C LEU A 279 -10.09 -0.21 12.00
N LEU A 280 -9.56 0.11 13.17
CA LEU A 280 -9.37 1.49 13.62
C LEU A 280 -7.95 1.95 13.24
N GLN A 281 -7.86 2.82 12.27
CA GLN A 281 -6.63 3.33 11.72
C GLN A 281 -6.39 4.79 12.11
N GLY A 282 -5.16 5.12 12.44
CA GLY A 282 -4.78 6.49 12.74
C GLY A 282 -3.30 6.62 13.03
N ASP A 283 -2.77 7.81 12.88
CA ASP A 283 -1.37 8.10 13.13
C ASP A 283 -0.94 7.79 14.57
N VAL A 284 0.36 7.72 14.81
CA VAL A 284 0.89 7.56 16.17
C VAL A 284 0.42 8.72 17.04
N GLY A 285 -0.25 8.41 18.15
CA GLY A 285 -0.80 9.41 19.07
C GLY A 285 -2.09 10.08 18.64
N SER A 286 -2.83 9.56 17.65
CA SER A 286 -4.18 10.03 17.28
C SER A 286 -5.27 9.69 18.32
N GLY A 287 -4.95 8.87 19.32
CA GLY A 287 -5.86 8.48 20.39
C GLY A 287 -6.68 7.22 20.12
N LYS A 288 -6.16 6.27 19.33
CA LYS A 288 -6.80 4.96 19.10
C LYS A 288 -7.21 4.25 20.38
N THR A 289 -6.35 4.28 21.40
CA THR A 289 -6.63 3.68 22.71
C THR A 289 -7.84 4.32 23.42
N LEU A 290 -8.10 5.61 23.18
CA LEU A 290 -9.27 6.30 23.74
C LEU A 290 -10.57 5.80 23.08
N VAL A 291 -10.56 5.61 21.77
CA VAL A 291 -11.71 5.04 21.04
C VAL A 291 -11.95 3.58 21.44
N ALA A 292 -10.87 2.80 21.63
CA ALA A 292 -10.97 1.45 22.17
C ALA A 292 -11.55 1.44 23.59
N ALA A 293 -11.18 2.40 24.46
CA ALA A 293 -11.74 2.54 25.80
C ALA A 293 -13.25 2.83 25.76
N ALA A 294 -13.71 3.68 24.82
CA ALA A 294 -15.15 3.92 24.62
C ALA A 294 -15.90 2.64 24.22
N ALA A 295 -15.34 1.84 23.30
CA ALA A 295 -15.91 0.56 22.89
C ALA A 295 -15.94 -0.47 24.03
N ILE A 296 -14.87 -0.54 24.84
CA ILE A 296 -14.80 -1.41 26.04
C ILE A 296 -15.84 -0.99 27.08
N TRP A 297 -15.95 0.31 27.34
CA TRP A 297 -16.99 0.87 28.23
C TRP A 297 -18.38 0.47 27.74
N PHE A 298 -18.66 0.65 26.45
CA PHE A 298 -19.93 0.30 25.84
C PHE A 298 -20.27 -1.20 25.99
N ALA A 299 -19.31 -2.08 25.72
CA ALA A 299 -19.47 -3.51 25.89
C ALA A 299 -19.72 -3.89 27.36
N ALA A 300 -18.99 -3.29 28.29
CA ALA A 300 -19.14 -3.55 29.73
C ALA A 300 -20.51 -3.09 30.26
N GLN A 301 -21.01 -1.93 29.81
CA GLN A 301 -22.36 -1.45 30.19
C GLN A 301 -23.46 -2.37 29.60
N ASN A 302 -23.17 -3.13 28.57
CA ASN A 302 -24.04 -4.18 28.03
C ASN A 302 -23.83 -5.54 28.70
N GLY A 303 -22.97 -5.64 29.74
CA GLY A 303 -22.71 -6.86 30.48
C GLY A 303 -21.73 -7.84 29.82
N TRP A 304 -20.97 -7.38 28.81
CA TRP A 304 -19.99 -8.20 28.08
C TRP A 304 -18.56 -7.94 28.54
N GLN A 305 -17.76 -9.02 28.58
CA GLN A 305 -16.32 -8.91 28.80
C GLN A 305 -15.61 -8.46 27.51
N SER A 306 -14.50 -7.76 27.67
CA SER A 306 -13.61 -7.39 26.58
C SER A 306 -12.21 -7.99 26.76
N ALA A 307 -11.54 -8.34 25.66
CA ALA A 307 -10.14 -8.79 25.65
C ALA A 307 -9.31 -7.88 24.74
N MET A 308 -8.17 -7.39 25.23
CA MET A 308 -7.23 -6.59 24.46
C MET A 308 -5.87 -7.27 24.37
N LEU A 309 -5.43 -7.56 23.14
CA LEU A 309 -4.13 -8.13 22.84
C LEU A 309 -3.12 -7.05 22.52
N ALA A 310 -1.99 -7.06 23.19
CA ALA A 310 -0.83 -6.22 22.91
C ALA A 310 0.37 -7.07 22.46
N PRO A 311 1.23 -6.58 21.57
CA PRO A 311 2.34 -7.36 21.02
C PRO A 311 3.46 -7.69 22.02
N THR A 312 3.58 -6.92 23.10
CA THR A 312 4.62 -7.10 24.13
C THR A 312 4.06 -6.94 25.54
N GLU A 313 4.75 -7.49 26.54
CA GLU A 313 4.35 -7.37 27.94
C GLU A 313 4.38 -5.93 28.45
N ILE A 314 5.36 -5.13 28.00
CA ILE A 314 5.46 -3.71 28.37
C ILE A 314 4.21 -2.94 27.90
N LEU A 315 3.80 -3.16 26.66
CA LEU A 315 2.58 -2.54 26.14
C LEU A 315 1.31 -3.04 26.83
N ALA A 316 1.23 -4.33 27.10
CA ALA A 316 0.11 -4.88 27.83
C ALA A 316 -0.02 -4.24 29.22
N ARG A 317 1.08 -4.09 29.96
CA ARG A 317 1.12 -3.39 31.26
C ARG A 317 0.75 -1.91 31.13
N GLN A 318 1.26 -1.23 30.11
CA GLN A 318 0.93 0.18 29.86
C GLN A 318 -0.55 0.36 29.50
N HIS A 319 -1.10 -0.51 28.64
CA HIS A 319 -2.54 -0.45 28.32
C HIS A 319 -3.40 -0.77 29.55
N ALA A 320 -3.01 -1.81 30.33
CA ALA A 320 -3.77 -2.15 31.54
C ALA A 320 -3.83 -0.99 32.52
N ALA A 321 -2.72 -0.32 32.81
CA ALA A 321 -2.69 0.85 33.68
C ALA A 321 -3.53 2.01 33.13
N ASN A 322 -3.30 2.41 31.88
CA ASN A 322 -4.00 3.53 31.27
C ASN A 322 -5.51 3.31 31.11
N LEU A 323 -5.93 2.05 30.90
CA LEU A 323 -7.36 1.70 30.78
C LEU A 323 -8.01 1.52 32.15
N ALA A 324 -7.27 1.05 33.18
CA ALA A 324 -7.76 1.00 34.54
C ALA A 324 -8.16 2.39 35.05
N ASP A 325 -7.26 3.38 34.92
CA ASP A 325 -7.51 4.76 35.33
C ASP A 325 -8.81 5.35 34.72
N ARG A 326 -9.18 4.89 33.53
CA ARG A 326 -10.32 5.41 32.76
C ARG A 326 -11.62 4.62 32.95
N LEU A 327 -11.52 3.32 33.19
CA LEU A 327 -12.66 2.40 33.14
C LEU A 327 -13.09 1.93 34.52
N GLU A 328 -12.20 1.87 35.53
CA GLU A 328 -12.54 1.52 36.90
C GLU A 328 -13.60 2.44 37.55
N PRO A 329 -13.60 3.78 37.28
CA PRO A 329 -14.66 4.65 37.75
C PRO A 329 -16.09 4.26 37.28
N PHE A 330 -16.18 3.47 36.21
CA PHE A 330 -17.42 2.92 35.67
C PHE A 330 -17.70 1.47 36.12
N GLY A 331 -16.90 0.93 37.07
CA GLY A 331 -17.02 -0.44 37.56
C GLY A 331 -16.44 -1.51 36.64
N VAL A 332 -15.63 -1.14 35.65
CA VAL A 332 -14.98 -2.09 34.74
C VAL A 332 -13.62 -2.50 35.31
N ASN A 333 -13.52 -3.68 35.89
CA ASN A 333 -12.26 -4.20 36.44
C ASN A 333 -11.31 -4.62 35.31
N VAL A 334 -10.08 -4.08 35.32
CA VAL A 334 -9.04 -4.40 34.35
C VAL A 334 -8.11 -5.48 34.93
N THR A 335 -7.96 -6.57 34.21
CA THR A 335 -7.10 -7.71 34.59
C THR A 335 -5.97 -7.88 33.59
N LEU A 336 -4.72 -7.89 34.08
CA LEU A 336 -3.53 -8.17 33.26
C LEU A 336 -3.28 -9.68 33.19
N LEU A 337 -2.95 -10.19 31.99
CA LEU A 337 -2.55 -11.57 31.78
C LEU A 337 -1.36 -11.67 30.80
N VAL A 338 -0.16 -11.85 31.33
CA VAL A 338 1.09 -11.93 30.55
C VAL A 338 1.93 -13.15 30.95
N GLY A 339 2.88 -13.53 30.10
CA GLY A 339 3.70 -14.73 30.30
C GLY A 339 4.57 -14.69 31.55
N GLY A 340 5.15 -13.53 31.87
CA GLY A 340 6.06 -13.31 32.98
C GLY A 340 5.42 -13.23 34.38
N MET A 341 4.11 -13.42 34.52
CA MET A 341 3.41 -13.41 35.82
C MET A 341 3.74 -14.66 36.66
N LYS A 342 3.77 -14.48 38.00
CA LYS A 342 3.88 -15.58 38.93
C LYS A 342 2.66 -16.49 38.85
N ALA A 343 2.85 -17.79 39.11
CA ALA A 343 1.78 -18.81 39.02
C ALA A 343 0.54 -18.49 39.89
N ALA A 344 0.74 -17.89 41.06
CA ALA A 344 -0.34 -17.49 41.94
C ALA A 344 -1.17 -16.32 41.35
N GLU A 345 -0.50 -15.30 40.84
CA GLU A 345 -1.14 -14.14 40.18
C GLU A 345 -1.92 -14.57 38.92
N LYS A 346 -1.31 -15.46 38.13
CA LYS A 346 -1.95 -16.00 36.94
C LYS A 346 -3.22 -16.78 37.27
N ARG A 347 -3.21 -17.55 38.37
CA ARG A 347 -4.38 -18.31 38.85
C ARG A 347 -5.53 -17.38 39.25
N VAL A 348 -5.21 -16.30 39.97
CA VAL A 348 -6.20 -15.27 40.37
C VAL A 348 -6.81 -14.58 39.12
N ALA A 349 -5.96 -14.21 38.15
CA ALA A 349 -6.42 -13.62 36.93
C ALA A 349 -7.36 -14.56 36.13
N LEU A 350 -6.97 -15.83 35.95
CA LEU A 350 -7.78 -16.84 35.28
C LEU A 350 -9.14 -17.05 35.94
N ALA A 351 -9.18 -17.09 37.29
CA ALA A 351 -10.42 -17.21 38.03
C ALA A 351 -11.32 -15.97 37.82
N ALA A 352 -10.76 -14.74 37.85
CA ALA A 352 -11.51 -13.51 37.63
C ALA A 352 -12.06 -13.41 36.18
N ILE A 353 -11.37 -13.99 35.19
CA ILE A 353 -11.84 -14.08 33.81
C ILE A 353 -13.03 -15.05 33.72
N ALA A 354 -12.88 -16.23 34.30
CA ALA A 354 -13.87 -17.31 34.21
C ALA A 354 -15.17 -17.00 34.94
N ASP A 355 -15.12 -16.29 36.06
CA ASP A 355 -16.31 -15.92 36.85
C ASP A 355 -16.96 -14.60 36.38
N GLY A 356 -16.29 -13.86 35.45
CA GLY A 356 -16.81 -12.62 34.87
C GLY A 356 -16.53 -11.34 35.70
N ARG A 357 -15.71 -11.42 36.76
CA ARG A 357 -15.27 -10.23 37.52
C ARG A 357 -14.31 -9.35 36.71
N ALA A 358 -13.53 -9.93 35.80
CA ALA A 358 -12.70 -9.20 34.86
C ALA A 358 -13.57 -8.64 33.73
N GLY A 359 -13.89 -7.35 33.74
CA GLY A 359 -14.61 -6.68 32.66
C GLY A 359 -13.75 -6.46 31.41
N LEU A 360 -12.46 -6.19 31.61
CA LEU A 360 -11.43 -6.10 30.55
C LEU A 360 -10.24 -6.97 30.91
N VAL A 361 -9.80 -7.78 29.97
CA VAL A 361 -8.56 -8.57 30.05
C VAL A 361 -7.54 -7.98 29.09
N VAL A 362 -6.41 -7.49 29.58
CA VAL A 362 -5.30 -7.00 28.75
C VAL A 362 -4.15 -7.97 28.84
N GLY A 363 -3.60 -8.39 27.71
CA GLY A 363 -2.46 -9.29 27.74
C GLY A 363 -1.78 -9.48 26.39
N THR A 364 -0.84 -10.42 26.37
CA THR A 364 -0.15 -10.85 25.16
C THR A 364 -0.79 -12.15 24.63
N HIS A 365 -0.07 -12.91 23.81
CA HIS A 365 -0.52 -14.24 23.37
C HIS A 365 -0.91 -15.20 24.54
N ALA A 366 -0.57 -14.88 25.78
CA ALA A 366 -1.03 -15.63 26.95
C ALA A 366 -2.57 -15.68 27.06
N VAL A 367 -3.28 -14.67 26.56
CA VAL A 367 -4.75 -14.62 26.50
C VAL A 367 -5.32 -15.65 25.51
N LEU A 368 -4.53 -16.06 24.52
CA LEU A 368 -4.94 -17.01 23.47
C LEU A 368 -4.84 -18.49 23.90
N THR A 369 -4.19 -18.78 25.04
CA THR A 369 -3.99 -20.16 25.52
C THR A 369 -5.32 -20.81 25.93
N ASP A 370 -5.46 -22.12 25.77
CA ASP A 370 -6.69 -22.87 26.04
C ASP A 370 -7.14 -22.77 27.49
N SER A 371 -6.21 -22.51 28.42
CA SER A 371 -6.50 -22.30 29.83
C SER A 371 -7.33 -21.03 30.14
N VAL A 372 -7.44 -20.13 29.20
CA VAL A 372 -8.24 -18.89 29.35
C VAL A 372 -9.65 -19.16 28.84
N VAL A 373 -10.60 -19.20 29.75
CA VAL A 373 -12.02 -19.36 29.44
C VAL A 373 -12.75 -18.11 29.90
N PHE A 374 -13.42 -17.42 28.98
CA PHE A 374 -14.24 -16.26 29.30
C PHE A 374 -15.66 -16.71 29.65
N LYS A 375 -16.29 -16.00 30.58
CA LYS A 375 -17.71 -16.22 30.90
C LYS A 375 -18.60 -15.73 29.75
N ASN A 376 -18.35 -14.53 29.25
CA ASN A 376 -19.15 -13.86 28.22
C ASN A 376 -18.32 -12.83 27.43
N LEU A 377 -17.34 -13.30 26.64
CA LEU A 377 -16.54 -12.41 25.78
C LEU A 377 -17.39 -11.85 24.65
N GLY A 378 -17.59 -10.53 24.62
CA GLY A 378 -18.34 -9.83 23.57
C GLY A 378 -17.45 -9.04 22.61
N LEU A 379 -16.32 -8.49 23.09
CA LEU A 379 -15.43 -7.63 22.29
C LEU A 379 -13.98 -8.09 22.39
N ALA A 380 -13.36 -8.34 21.26
CA ALA A 380 -11.95 -8.65 21.12
C ALA A 380 -11.23 -7.48 20.44
N ILE A 381 -10.12 -6.99 21.00
CA ILE A 381 -9.33 -5.88 20.48
C ILE A 381 -7.91 -6.37 20.23
N VAL A 382 -7.35 -6.08 19.07
CA VAL A 382 -5.97 -6.42 18.69
C VAL A 382 -5.23 -5.13 18.37
N ASP A 383 -4.17 -4.84 19.13
CA ASP A 383 -3.31 -3.68 18.89
C ASP A 383 -2.12 -4.07 18.02
N GLU A 384 -1.70 -3.16 17.10
CA GLU A 384 -0.59 -3.36 16.14
C GLU A 384 -0.75 -4.62 15.29
N GLN A 385 -1.76 -4.62 14.42
CA GLN A 385 -2.21 -5.75 13.60
C GLN A 385 -1.08 -6.50 12.86
N HIS A 386 -0.07 -5.79 12.34
CA HIS A 386 1.01 -6.39 11.54
C HIS A 386 1.85 -7.43 12.33
N ARG A 387 1.70 -7.51 13.65
CA ARG A 387 2.37 -8.49 14.52
C ARG A 387 1.50 -9.67 14.91
N PHE A 388 0.20 -9.66 14.54
CA PHE A 388 -0.75 -10.74 14.82
C PHE A 388 -1.32 -11.31 13.52
N GLY A 389 -0.99 -12.56 13.19
CA GLY A 389 -1.47 -13.23 11.98
C GLY A 389 -2.98 -13.57 12.01
N VAL A 390 -3.53 -13.92 10.84
CA VAL A 390 -4.93 -14.36 10.67
C VAL A 390 -5.29 -15.50 11.62
N ARG A 391 -4.37 -16.44 11.85
CA ARG A 391 -4.55 -17.58 12.76
C ARG A 391 -4.83 -17.16 14.20
N GLN A 392 -4.15 -16.15 14.71
CA GLN A 392 -4.33 -15.68 16.10
C GLN A 392 -5.68 -14.99 16.31
N ARG A 393 -6.14 -14.23 15.29
CA ARG A 393 -7.49 -13.65 15.26
C ARG A 393 -8.56 -14.74 15.27
N GLY A 394 -8.37 -15.81 14.49
CA GLY A 394 -9.25 -16.99 14.49
C GLY A 394 -9.34 -17.69 15.86
N ILE A 395 -8.21 -17.83 16.57
CA ILE A 395 -8.20 -18.42 17.93
C ILE A 395 -9.00 -17.55 18.90
N LEU A 396 -8.84 -16.22 18.84
CA LEU A 396 -9.57 -15.29 19.73
C LEU A 396 -11.08 -15.33 19.45
N ALA A 397 -11.46 -15.35 18.17
CA ALA A 397 -12.86 -15.52 17.77
C ALA A 397 -13.44 -16.88 18.23
N GLY A 398 -12.63 -17.93 18.29
CA GLY A 398 -13.03 -19.26 18.78
C GLY A 398 -13.23 -19.36 20.30
N LYS A 399 -12.78 -18.36 21.10
CA LYS A 399 -12.95 -18.34 22.57
C LYS A 399 -14.34 -17.91 23.03
N ALA A 400 -15.20 -17.49 22.12
CA ALA A 400 -16.59 -17.16 22.38
C ALA A 400 -17.45 -17.46 21.14
N ASN A 401 -18.77 -17.28 21.26
CA ASN A 401 -19.68 -17.47 20.14
C ASN A 401 -19.66 -16.23 19.21
N ASN A 402 -18.65 -16.15 18.35
CA ASN A 402 -18.44 -15.07 17.36
C ASN A 402 -18.46 -13.65 18.01
N PRO A 403 -17.47 -13.29 18.83
CA PRO A 403 -17.36 -11.97 19.43
C PRO A 403 -17.06 -10.92 18.37
N HIS A 404 -17.39 -9.66 18.65
CA HIS A 404 -16.98 -8.53 17.84
C HIS A 404 -15.46 -8.35 17.86
N LEU A 405 -14.85 -7.99 16.72
CA LEU A 405 -13.41 -7.81 16.59
C LEU A 405 -13.09 -6.36 16.18
N LEU A 406 -12.30 -5.68 16.99
CA LEU A 406 -11.69 -4.40 16.70
C LEU A 406 -10.19 -4.55 16.54
N VAL A 407 -9.67 -4.18 15.40
CA VAL A 407 -8.22 -4.20 15.10
C VAL A 407 -7.70 -2.77 15.07
N MET A 408 -6.57 -2.50 15.71
CA MET A 408 -5.94 -1.17 15.69
C MET A 408 -4.62 -1.21 14.93
N SER A 409 -4.34 -0.15 14.14
CA SER A 409 -3.08 0.03 13.45
C SER A 409 -2.56 1.44 13.56
N ALA A 410 -1.27 1.58 13.88
CA ALA A 410 -0.55 2.84 13.85
C ALA A 410 0.11 3.13 12.49
N THR A 411 0.10 2.17 11.56
CA THR A 411 0.52 2.42 10.18
C THR A 411 -0.63 3.08 9.43
N PRO A 412 -0.48 4.34 9.01
CA PRO A 412 -1.42 4.91 8.06
C PRO A 412 -1.26 4.16 6.73
N ILE A 413 -2.31 3.46 6.31
CA ILE A 413 -2.39 2.82 5.00
C ILE A 413 -3.44 3.61 4.23
N PRO A 414 -3.22 4.00 2.98
CA PRO A 414 -4.27 4.62 2.18
C PRO A 414 -5.56 3.82 2.27
N ARG A 415 -6.70 4.50 2.48
CA ARG A 415 -8.00 3.87 2.75
C ARG A 415 -8.34 2.78 1.74
N THR A 416 -8.01 3.02 0.48
CA THR A 416 -8.21 2.10 -0.64
C THR A 416 -7.41 0.82 -0.52
N LEU A 417 -6.15 0.96 -0.16
CA LEU A 417 -5.27 -0.19 0.07
C LEU A 417 -5.70 -0.98 1.31
N GLY A 418 -6.13 -0.27 2.35
CA GLY A 418 -6.70 -0.89 3.55
C GLY A 418 -7.94 -1.74 3.25
N LEU A 419 -8.84 -1.27 2.39
CA LEU A 419 -10.03 -2.01 1.96
C LEU A 419 -9.69 -3.28 1.16
N LEU A 420 -8.55 -3.31 0.49
CA LEU A 420 -8.09 -4.45 -0.30
C LEU A 420 -7.26 -5.44 0.54
N MET A 421 -6.32 -4.93 1.31
CA MET A 421 -5.44 -5.77 2.16
C MET A 421 -6.21 -6.44 3.30
N TYR A 422 -7.20 -5.74 3.83
CA TYR A 422 -8.01 -6.18 4.95
C TYR A 422 -9.46 -6.34 4.52
N GLY A 423 -9.65 -6.95 3.36
CA GLY A 423 -10.95 -7.13 2.69
C GLY A 423 -12.09 -7.63 3.60
N ASP A 424 -11.76 -8.21 4.74
CA ASP A 424 -12.68 -8.67 5.79
C ASP A 424 -12.99 -7.60 6.87
N LEU A 425 -12.31 -6.42 6.85
CA LEU A 425 -12.49 -5.37 7.86
C LEU A 425 -13.21 -4.14 7.29
N ASP A 426 -14.18 -3.60 8.03
CA ASP A 426 -14.64 -2.22 7.85
C ASP A 426 -13.60 -1.26 8.44
N ILE A 427 -13.50 -0.02 7.93
CA ILE A 427 -12.42 0.89 8.32
C ILE A 427 -12.97 2.16 8.95
N SER A 428 -12.49 2.50 10.16
CA SER A 428 -12.63 3.80 10.81
C SER A 428 -11.28 4.52 10.85
N ILE A 429 -11.27 5.81 10.48
CA ILE A 429 -10.04 6.60 10.34
C ILE A 429 -10.02 7.74 11.36
N LEU A 430 -8.91 7.83 12.10
CA LEU A 430 -8.56 8.97 12.93
C LEU A 430 -7.63 9.90 12.15
N ASP A 431 -8.23 10.83 11.44
CA ASP A 431 -7.57 11.82 10.58
C ASP A 431 -7.28 13.16 11.30
N GLU A 432 -7.56 13.22 12.61
CA GLU A 432 -7.28 14.38 13.45
C GLU A 432 -6.32 14.01 14.58
N LEU A 433 -5.42 14.92 14.92
CA LEU A 433 -4.57 14.81 16.11
C LEU A 433 -5.21 15.49 17.31
N PRO A 434 -5.06 14.94 18.54
CA PRO A 434 -5.54 15.58 19.75
C PRO A 434 -4.95 16.98 19.94
N PRO A 435 -5.72 17.93 20.52
CA PRO A 435 -5.23 19.27 20.79
C PRO A 435 -4.04 19.25 21.76
N GLY A 436 -3.10 20.17 21.57
CA GLY A 436 -1.90 20.32 22.41
C GLY A 436 -0.68 19.52 21.92
N ARG A 437 -0.79 18.67 20.92
CA ARG A 437 0.36 17.99 20.34
C ARG A 437 1.18 18.95 19.47
N LYS A 438 2.45 19.09 19.79
CA LYS A 438 3.38 19.92 19.02
C LYS A 438 3.91 19.18 17.80
N PRO A 439 4.06 19.86 16.64
CA PRO A 439 4.66 19.24 15.46
C PRO A 439 6.14 18.90 15.71
N ILE A 440 6.58 17.73 15.25
CA ILE A 440 7.96 17.27 15.35
C ILE A 440 8.76 17.85 14.19
N LYS A 441 9.73 18.72 14.48
CA LYS A 441 10.62 19.26 13.45
C LYS A 441 11.53 18.14 12.93
N THR A 442 11.50 17.91 11.62
CA THR A 442 12.33 16.87 11.00
C THR A 442 13.41 17.50 10.13
N TRP A 443 14.66 17.08 10.30
CA TRP A 443 15.80 17.54 9.52
C TRP A 443 16.48 16.38 8.83
N PHE A 444 16.96 16.61 7.62
CA PHE A 444 17.82 15.72 6.88
C PHE A 444 19.24 16.30 6.84
N ILE A 445 20.24 15.53 7.27
CA ILE A 445 21.64 15.91 7.28
C ILE A 445 22.51 14.82 6.66
N THR A 446 23.67 15.21 6.16
CA THR A 446 24.73 14.27 5.74
C THR A 446 25.67 13.96 6.91
N GLY A 447 26.42 12.87 6.84
CA GLY A 447 27.39 12.48 7.86
C GLY A 447 28.47 13.54 8.15
N LYS A 448 28.71 14.46 7.22
CA LYS A 448 29.63 15.63 7.42
C LYS A 448 29.18 16.50 8.61
N LYS A 449 27.86 16.58 8.88
CA LYS A 449 27.31 17.36 10.01
C LYS A 449 27.11 16.53 11.29
N ARG A 450 27.62 15.30 11.34
CA ARG A 450 27.42 14.40 12.49
C ARG A 450 28.03 15.02 13.79
N ARG A 451 29.18 15.68 13.74
CA ARG A 451 29.77 16.37 14.91
C ARG A 451 28.86 17.46 15.46
N ASP A 452 28.32 18.30 14.60
CA ASP A 452 27.40 19.37 15.01
C ASP A 452 26.15 18.81 15.66
N MET A 453 25.62 17.71 15.09
CA MET A 453 24.49 16.98 15.62
C MET A 453 24.79 16.46 17.04
N TYR A 454 25.93 15.80 17.27
CA TYR A 454 26.31 15.35 18.61
C TYR A 454 26.46 16.50 19.61
N GLY A 455 27.01 17.65 19.20
CA GLY A 455 27.02 18.87 20.01
C GLY A 455 25.62 19.39 20.35
N PHE A 456 24.64 19.21 19.46
CA PHE A 456 23.24 19.49 19.75
C PHE A 456 22.64 18.46 20.73
N LEU A 457 22.90 17.15 20.57
CA LEU A 457 22.46 16.13 21.52
C LEU A 457 22.96 16.38 22.93
N GLU A 458 24.23 16.77 23.07
CA GLU A 458 24.84 17.10 24.35
C GLU A 458 24.07 18.21 25.08
N LYS A 459 23.68 19.27 24.36
CA LYS A 459 22.86 20.36 24.91
C LYS A 459 21.47 19.88 25.35
N GLN A 460 20.83 18.97 24.58
CA GLN A 460 19.52 18.45 24.94
C GLN A 460 19.61 17.54 26.19
N ILE A 461 20.64 16.70 26.27
CA ILE A 461 20.87 15.81 27.42
C ILE A 461 21.21 16.67 28.68
N ALA A 462 22.03 17.70 28.53
CA ALA A 462 22.33 18.63 29.63
C ALA A 462 21.08 19.39 30.13
N ALA A 463 20.08 19.59 29.24
CA ALA A 463 18.77 20.15 29.61
C ALA A 463 17.83 19.13 30.28
N GLY A 464 18.27 17.89 30.49
CA GLY A 464 17.52 16.83 31.14
C GLY A 464 16.66 16.01 30.19
N HIS A 465 16.79 16.16 28.86
CA HIS A 465 16.04 15.41 27.86
C HIS A 465 16.74 14.12 27.47
N GLN A 466 15.96 13.14 27.03
CA GLN A 466 16.44 11.85 26.56
C GLN A 466 16.43 11.75 25.02
N VAL A 467 17.33 10.91 24.49
CA VAL A 467 17.59 10.78 23.05
C VAL A 467 17.47 9.33 22.60
N TYR A 468 16.78 9.10 21.48
CA TYR A 468 16.84 7.86 20.73
C TYR A 468 17.82 7.97 19.57
N ILE A 469 18.65 6.94 19.37
CA ILE A 469 19.49 6.76 18.17
C ILE A 469 19.14 5.40 17.56
N VAL A 470 18.64 5.41 16.33
CA VAL A 470 18.21 4.19 15.64
C VAL A 470 19.15 3.91 14.48
N CYS A 471 19.69 2.69 14.46
CA CYS A 471 20.52 2.17 13.38
C CYS A 471 19.73 1.12 12.58
N PRO A 472 19.89 1.02 11.24
CA PRO A 472 19.21 0.01 10.46
C PRO A 472 19.67 -1.41 10.86
N ALA A 473 18.74 -2.37 10.91
CA ALA A 473 19.09 -3.78 10.89
C ALA A 473 19.47 -4.14 9.44
N ILE A 474 20.57 -4.85 9.23
CA ILE A 474 20.97 -5.36 7.93
C ILE A 474 20.17 -6.64 7.68
N GLU A 475 19.78 -6.90 6.40
CA GLU A 475 18.83 -7.91 5.93
C GLU A 475 18.93 -9.32 6.57
N GLU A 476 17.84 -10.10 6.50
CA GLU A 476 17.62 -11.36 7.24
C GLU A 476 18.73 -12.43 7.11
N ASN A 477 19.51 -12.44 6.04
CA ASN A 477 20.67 -13.33 5.88
C ASN A 477 21.95 -12.82 6.57
N GLU A 478 21.93 -11.61 7.14
CA GLU A 478 23.03 -10.95 7.85
C GLU A 478 22.64 -10.52 9.28
N MET A 479 21.79 -11.29 9.97
CA MET A 479 21.41 -10.99 11.36
C MET A 479 22.61 -10.78 12.30
N ASP A 480 23.75 -11.39 12.01
CA ASP A 480 24.99 -11.16 12.72
C ASP A 480 25.64 -9.81 12.40
N SER A 481 25.47 -9.30 11.17
CA SER A 481 26.06 -8.04 10.75
C SER A 481 25.31 -6.83 11.31
N GLY A 482 23.98 -6.86 11.41
CA GLY A 482 23.17 -5.78 12.00
C GLY A 482 23.43 -5.60 13.50
N MET A 483 23.60 -6.70 14.24
CA MET A 483 24.00 -6.64 15.66
C MET A 483 25.44 -6.12 15.81
N LYS A 484 26.38 -6.55 14.96
CA LYS A 484 27.74 -6.04 14.95
C LYS A 484 27.76 -4.55 14.62
N ALA A 485 26.97 -4.10 13.63
CA ALA A 485 26.90 -2.70 13.24
C ALA A 485 26.36 -1.79 14.34
N VAL A 486 25.28 -2.17 15.04
CA VAL A 486 24.76 -1.35 16.14
C VAL A 486 25.66 -1.35 17.36
N LYS A 487 26.33 -2.47 17.68
CA LYS A 487 27.32 -2.54 18.75
C LYS A 487 28.56 -1.72 18.40
N GLN A 488 29.05 -1.85 17.18
CA GLN A 488 30.18 -1.05 16.69
C GLN A 488 29.85 0.45 16.72
N TYR A 489 28.65 0.83 16.30
CA TYR A 489 28.19 2.21 16.39
C TYR A 489 28.14 2.69 17.84
N TYR A 490 27.60 1.88 18.75
CA TYR A 490 27.56 2.18 20.19
C TYR A 490 28.96 2.42 20.76
N GLU A 491 29.90 1.47 20.52
CA GLU A 491 31.25 1.51 21.07
C GLU A 491 32.15 2.54 20.40
N GLN A 492 32.09 2.70 19.09
CA GLN A 492 33.04 3.52 18.32
C GLN A 492 32.53 4.93 18.00
N VAL A 493 31.23 5.17 18.07
CA VAL A 493 30.64 6.45 17.70
C VAL A 493 29.89 7.08 18.87
N ALA A 494 28.89 6.41 19.43
CA ALA A 494 28.04 7.01 20.46
C ALA A 494 28.78 7.26 21.77
N CYS A 495 29.49 6.26 22.31
CA CYS A 495 30.23 6.41 23.56
C CYS A 495 31.38 7.45 23.47
N PRO A 496 32.19 7.48 22.41
CA PRO A 496 33.25 8.50 22.28
C PRO A 496 32.74 9.94 22.07
N LEU A 497 31.58 10.08 21.39
CA LEU A 497 31.02 11.40 21.08
C LEU A 497 30.10 11.96 22.19
N LEU A 498 29.70 11.14 23.17
CA LEU A 498 28.89 11.52 24.33
C LEU A 498 29.55 11.03 25.63
N PRO A 499 30.74 11.53 25.96
CA PRO A 499 31.49 11.07 27.11
C PRO A 499 30.77 11.39 28.43
N GLY A 500 30.74 10.40 29.34
CA GLY A 500 30.13 10.54 30.67
C GLY A 500 28.60 10.49 30.68
N ARG A 501 27.93 10.22 29.53
CA ARG A 501 26.47 10.02 29.44
C ARG A 501 26.10 8.55 29.63
N ARG A 502 24.93 8.30 30.20
CA ARG A 502 24.41 6.95 30.47
C ARG A 502 23.71 6.45 29.18
N ILE A 503 24.38 5.58 28.44
CA ILE A 503 23.94 5.12 27.15
C ILE A 503 23.51 3.65 27.25
N GLY A 504 22.26 3.37 26.91
CA GLY A 504 21.73 2.01 26.81
C GLY A 504 21.83 1.47 25.38
N LEU A 505 21.97 0.15 25.24
CA LEU A 505 21.95 -0.54 23.95
C LEU A 505 20.78 -1.53 23.90
N LEU A 506 20.00 -1.49 22.81
CA LEU A 506 18.85 -2.36 22.60
C LEU A 506 18.86 -2.94 21.19
N HIS A 507 18.83 -4.28 21.06
CA HIS A 507 18.82 -4.95 19.76
C HIS A 507 17.99 -6.24 19.75
N GLY A 508 17.62 -6.73 18.55
CA GLY A 508 16.70 -7.83 18.34
C GLY A 508 17.07 -9.14 19.05
N LYS A 509 18.37 -9.47 19.16
CA LYS A 509 18.88 -10.72 19.76
C LYS A 509 18.94 -10.74 21.30
N MET A 510 18.66 -9.63 21.99
CA MET A 510 18.58 -9.63 23.46
C MET A 510 17.41 -10.49 23.92
N LYS A 511 17.57 -11.14 25.06
CA LYS A 511 16.47 -11.85 25.71
C LYS A 511 15.33 -10.88 26.04
N PRO A 512 14.07 -11.29 25.99
CA PRO A 512 12.93 -10.42 26.30
C PRO A 512 13.09 -9.68 27.64
N LYS A 513 13.55 -10.38 28.69
CA LYS A 513 13.77 -9.80 30.02
C LYS A 513 14.80 -8.65 30.01
N ASP A 514 15.91 -8.85 29.28
CA ASP A 514 16.98 -7.85 29.22
C ASP A 514 16.52 -6.60 28.42
N LYS A 515 15.69 -6.82 27.37
CA LYS A 515 15.05 -5.72 26.62
C LYS A 515 14.11 -4.91 27.52
N ASP A 516 13.30 -5.59 28.30
CA ASP A 516 12.35 -4.97 29.21
C ASP A 516 13.08 -4.15 30.30
N GLU A 517 14.19 -4.67 30.82
CA GLU A 517 15.00 -3.98 31.83
C GLU A 517 15.61 -2.68 31.27
N VAL A 518 16.26 -2.72 30.10
CA VAL A 518 16.83 -1.54 29.45
C VAL A 518 15.74 -0.50 29.13
N MET A 519 14.57 -0.92 28.67
CA MET A 519 13.46 -0.01 28.39
C MET A 519 12.88 0.61 29.68
N GLN A 520 12.81 -0.14 30.78
CA GLN A 520 12.38 0.40 32.07
C GLN A 520 13.37 1.43 32.60
N GLN A 521 14.69 1.15 32.56
CA GLN A 521 15.75 2.11 32.91
C GLN A 521 15.66 3.40 32.08
N PHE A 522 15.43 3.27 30.77
CA PHE A 522 15.26 4.43 29.92
C PHE A 522 13.98 5.21 30.26
N LYS A 523 12.87 4.54 30.51
CA LYS A 523 11.61 5.17 30.94
C LYS A 523 11.73 5.87 32.30
N ALA A 524 12.49 5.28 33.23
CA ALA A 524 12.76 5.85 34.55
C ALA A 524 13.74 7.05 34.51
N GLY A 525 14.35 7.35 33.36
CA GLY A 525 15.35 8.42 33.22
C GLY A 525 16.73 8.03 33.75
N GLU A 526 16.98 6.74 33.99
CA GLU A 526 18.29 6.23 34.39
C GLU A 526 19.28 6.19 33.23
N LEU A 527 18.79 6.21 31.99
CA LEU A 527 19.56 6.31 30.75
C LEU A 527 19.23 7.62 30.04
N ASP A 528 20.28 8.30 29.57
CA ASP A 528 20.16 9.55 28.81
C ASP A 528 19.95 9.31 27.32
N VAL A 529 20.58 8.26 26.80
CA VAL A 529 20.53 7.89 25.38
C VAL A 529 20.22 6.41 25.24
N LEU A 530 19.36 6.07 24.28
CA LEU A 530 19.10 4.69 23.89
C LEU A 530 19.51 4.48 22.44
N VAL A 531 20.57 3.70 22.22
CA VAL A 531 21.01 3.25 20.89
C VAL A 531 20.33 1.93 20.58
N SER A 532 19.64 1.85 19.43
CA SER A 532 18.85 0.66 19.12
C SER A 532 18.81 0.35 17.63
N THR A 533 18.43 -0.89 17.31
CA THR A 533 17.89 -1.26 16.01
C THR A 533 16.39 -0.94 15.94
N THR A 534 15.69 -1.35 14.87
CA THR A 534 14.24 -1.16 14.65
C THR A 534 13.32 -1.66 15.79
N VAL A 535 13.87 -2.33 16.80
CA VAL A 535 13.11 -2.87 17.96
C VAL A 535 12.33 -1.79 18.74
N ILE A 536 12.69 -0.51 18.60
CA ILE A 536 11.95 0.64 19.21
C ILE A 536 10.57 0.88 18.56
N GLU A 537 10.23 0.21 17.48
CA GLU A 537 8.88 0.27 16.89
C GLU A 537 7.79 -0.17 17.88
N VAL A 538 8.16 -0.83 18.98
CA VAL A 538 7.22 -1.24 20.04
C VAL A 538 6.86 -0.05 20.92
N GLY A 539 5.61 0.36 20.89
CA GLY A 539 4.89 1.52 21.40
C GLY A 539 5.10 2.01 22.85
N VAL A 540 6.27 1.83 23.46
CA VAL A 540 6.56 2.33 24.80
C VAL A 540 6.58 3.85 24.80
N ASP A 541 5.80 4.44 25.72
CA ASP A 541 5.72 5.90 25.89
C ASP A 541 6.80 6.40 26.82
N VAL A 542 7.69 7.29 26.32
CA VAL A 542 8.72 7.98 27.08
C VAL A 542 8.58 9.49 26.82
N PRO A 543 7.78 10.20 27.64
CA PRO A 543 7.46 11.62 27.42
C PRO A 543 8.67 12.54 27.40
N ASN A 544 9.75 12.18 28.11
CA ASN A 544 10.99 12.95 28.21
C ASN A 544 11.96 12.74 27.02
N ALA A 545 11.68 11.77 26.13
CA ALA A 545 12.46 11.58 24.91
C ALA A 545 12.05 12.61 23.85
N THR A 546 12.91 13.61 23.61
CA THR A 546 12.61 14.74 22.72
C THR A 546 13.34 14.68 21.39
N VAL A 547 14.40 13.88 21.28
CA VAL A 547 15.20 13.77 20.05
C VAL A 547 15.23 12.34 19.55
N MET A 548 14.93 12.19 18.26
CA MET A 548 15.08 10.94 17.50
C MET A 548 16.16 11.15 16.44
N VAL A 549 17.22 10.34 16.46
CA VAL A 549 18.23 10.28 15.41
C VAL A 549 18.10 8.96 14.66
N ILE A 550 18.08 9.00 13.34
CA ILE A 550 18.00 7.81 12.49
C ILE A 550 19.21 7.79 11.56
N GLU A 551 20.10 6.85 11.79
CA GLU A 551 21.29 6.61 10.98
C GLU A 551 20.95 5.82 9.72
N ASN A 552 21.62 6.14 8.59
CA ASN A 552 21.38 5.52 7.28
C ASN A 552 19.89 5.48 6.94
N ALA A 553 19.22 6.62 7.05
CA ALA A 553 17.77 6.75 6.91
C ALA A 553 17.24 6.25 5.54
N GLU A 554 18.10 6.21 4.51
CA GLU A 554 17.78 5.67 3.19
C GLU A 554 17.42 4.18 3.20
N ARG A 555 17.85 3.44 4.21
CA ARG A 555 17.58 2.01 4.34
C ARG A 555 16.22 1.68 4.95
N PHE A 556 15.52 2.69 5.45
CA PHE A 556 14.17 2.53 6.03
C PHE A 556 13.09 2.88 5.02
N GLY A 557 11.96 2.18 5.09
CA GLY A 557 10.73 2.61 4.43
C GLY A 557 10.20 3.91 5.05
N LEU A 558 9.50 4.72 4.27
CA LEU A 558 8.95 5.98 4.76
C LEU A 558 7.96 5.78 5.90
N SER A 559 7.15 4.73 5.87
CA SER A 559 6.22 4.37 6.94
C SER A 559 6.95 4.05 8.25
N ALA A 560 8.08 3.32 8.19
CA ALA A 560 8.91 3.02 9.36
C ALA A 560 9.56 4.30 9.92
N LEU A 561 10.11 5.17 9.06
CA LEU A 561 10.66 6.47 9.47
C LEU A 561 9.60 7.34 10.15
N HIS A 562 8.38 7.35 9.63
CA HIS A 562 7.27 8.09 10.21
C HIS A 562 6.88 7.54 11.60
N GLN A 563 6.82 6.22 11.77
CA GLN A 563 6.55 5.58 13.06
C GLN A 563 7.64 5.89 14.09
N LEU A 564 8.92 5.80 13.69
CA LEU A 564 10.06 6.16 14.54
C LEU A 564 10.00 7.63 14.96
N ARG A 565 9.71 8.55 14.02
CA ARG A 565 9.48 9.96 14.33
C ARG A 565 8.38 10.15 15.38
N GLY A 566 7.29 9.40 15.29
CA GLY A 566 6.17 9.45 16.22
C GLY A 566 6.48 8.95 17.64
N ARG A 567 7.67 8.37 17.89
CA ARG A 567 8.12 7.95 19.24
C ARG A 567 8.58 9.10 20.13
N VAL A 568 8.87 10.25 19.55
CA VAL A 568 9.13 11.50 20.30
C VAL A 568 7.94 12.45 20.17
N GLY A 569 7.93 13.55 20.90
CA GLY A 569 6.84 14.55 20.85
C GLY A 569 5.59 14.15 21.63
N ARG A 570 5.76 13.36 22.69
CA ARG A 570 4.68 12.94 23.59
C ARG A 570 4.60 13.76 24.89
N GLY A 571 5.61 14.57 25.15
CA GLY A 571 5.69 15.49 26.28
C GLY A 571 5.43 16.94 25.89
N ALA A 572 5.52 17.85 26.86
CA ALA A 572 5.31 19.29 26.67
C ALA A 572 6.48 19.98 25.94
N ALA A 573 7.68 19.36 25.90
CA ALA A 573 8.88 19.91 25.27
C ALA A 573 8.82 19.82 23.73
N ASN A 574 9.53 20.73 23.06
CA ASN A 574 9.67 20.67 21.61
C ASN A 574 10.54 19.48 21.23
N SER A 575 10.10 18.71 20.27
CA SER A 575 10.80 17.50 19.84
C SER A 575 11.24 17.59 18.39
N CYS A 576 12.29 16.82 18.06
CA CYS A 576 12.83 16.79 16.72
C CYS A 576 13.25 15.37 16.29
N CYS A 577 13.28 15.18 14.97
CA CYS A 577 13.78 13.98 14.32
C CYS A 577 14.90 14.37 13.34
N ILE A 578 16.04 13.69 13.42
CA ILE A 578 17.21 13.93 12.56
C ILE A 578 17.46 12.68 11.74
N LEU A 579 17.30 12.82 10.41
CA LEU A 579 17.58 11.77 9.44
C LEU A 579 19.00 11.95 8.91
N ILE A 580 19.81 10.90 8.96
CA ILE A 580 21.19 10.93 8.47
C ILE A 580 21.33 9.99 7.30
N SER A 581 21.82 10.49 6.16
CA SER A 581 22.17 9.69 5.00
C SER A 581 23.32 10.32 4.22
N ASP A 582 24.25 9.49 3.80
CA ASP A 582 25.34 9.86 2.90
C ASP A 582 25.08 9.44 1.44
N ASN A 583 23.89 8.91 1.15
CA ASN A 583 23.50 8.55 -0.20
C ASN A 583 23.14 9.82 -1.00
N GLU A 584 23.88 10.06 -2.09
CA GLU A 584 23.73 11.24 -2.94
C GLU A 584 22.66 11.09 -4.03
N GLY A 585 22.03 9.94 -4.15
CA GLY A 585 20.98 9.65 -5.15
C GLY A 585 19.79 10.61 -5.01
N GLU A 586 19.37 11.23 -6.11
CA GLU A 586 18.31 12.24 -6.14
C GLU A 586 16.97 11.68 -5.60
N ALA A 587 16.60 10.45 -5.99
CA ALA A 587 15.39 9.80 -5.51
C ALA A 587 15.38 9.61 -3.98
N VAL A 588 16.54 9.27 -3.39
CA VAL A 588 16.68 9.14 -1.93
C VAL A 588 16.52 10.49 -1.25
N ARG A 589 17.16 11.54 -1.79
CA ARG A 589 17.04 12.91 -1.27
C ARG A 589 15.60 13.41 -1.32
N GLN A 590 14.92 13.24 -2.43
CA GLN A 590 13.52 13.64 -2.59
C GLN A 590 12.61 12.93 -1.57
N ARG A 591 12.80 11.63 -1.38
CA ARG A 591 12.07 10.83 -0.39
C ARG A 591 12.27 11.32 1.04
N LEU A 592 13.51 11.56 1.46
CA LEU A 592 13.81 12.04 2.82
C LEU A 592 13.36 13.50 3.03
N HIS A 593 13.50 14.36 2.01
CA HIS A 593 12.97 15.72 2.06
C HIS A 593 11.45 15.78 2.13
N PHE A 594 10.75 14.84 1.48
CA PHE A 594 9.30 14.74 1.62
C PHE A 594 8.89 14.54 3.09
N LEU A 595 9.56 13.61 3.79
CA LEU A 595 9.30 13.36 5.22
C LEU A 595 9.62 14.58 6.11
N CYS A 596 10.60 15.43 5.71
CA CYS A 596 10.90 16.67 6.41
C CYS A 596 9.80 17.73 6.28
N ARG A 597 9.03 17.71 5.17
CA ARG A 597 8.02 18.71 4.85
C ARG A 597 6.63 18.37 5.36
N THR A 598 6.33 17.08 5.59
CA THR A 598 5.01 16.65 6.06
C THR A 598 5.07 15.96 7.41
N SER A 599 4.07 16.24 8.25
CA SER A 599 3.80 15.52 9.49
C SER A 599 2.66 14.51 9.36
N ASP A 600 1.92 14.54 8.26
CA ASP A 600 0.76 13.69 8.00
C ASP A 600 1.21 12.29 7.56
N GLY A 601 0.90 11.28 8.37
CA GLY A 601 1.22 9.89 8.09
C GLY A 601 0.49 9.31 6.88
N PHE A 602 -0.74 9.74 6.59
CA PHE A 602 -1.48 9.30 5.40
C PHE A 602 -0.86 9.84 4.11
N ALA A 603 -0.40 11.12 4.14
CA ALA A 603 0.35 11.69 3.02
C ALA A 603 1.68 10.96 2.80
N VAL A 604 2.40 10.57 3.88
CA VAL A 604 3.63 9.78 3.80
C VAL A 604 3.35 8.41 3.16
N ALA A 605 2.32 7.71 3.61
CA ALA A 605 1.97 6.40 3.08
C ALA A 605 1.53 6.46 1.60
N LYS A 606 0.80 7.51 1.22
CA LYS A 606 0.40 7.75 -0.16
C LYS A 606 1.62 7.96 -1.06
N TYR A 607 2.55 8.82 -0.63
CA TYR A 607 3.79 9.08 -1.37
C TYR A 607 4.69 7.83 -1.49
N ASP A 608 4.80 7.02 -0.41
CA ASP A 608 5.56 5.76 -0.44
C ASP A 608 4.96 4.79 -1.46
N LEU A 609 3.64 4.70 -1.53
CA LEU A 609 2.90 3.88 -2.49
C LEU A 609 3.07 4.37 -3.94
N GLU A 610 3.01 5.69 -4.18
CA GLU A 610 3.21 6.29 -5.50
C GLU A 610 4.63 6.08 -6.03
N THR A 611 5.64 6.09 -5.14
CA THR A 611 7.05 5.97 -5.54
C THR A 611 7.52 4.53 -5.70
N ARG A 612 7.03 3.59 -4.90
CA ARG A 612 7.42 2.17 -4.96
C ARG A 612 6.51 1.32 -5.85
N GLY A 613 5.29 1.80 -6.08
CA GLY A 613 4.24 1.02 -6.72
C GLY A 613 3.56 0.01 -5.77
N PRO A 614 2.37 -0.50 -6.14
CA PRO A 614 1.61 -1.43 -5.31
C PRO A 614 2.30 -2.79 -5.10
N GLY A 615 3.15 -3.24 -6.06
CA GLY A 615 3.81 -4.55 -6.02
C GLY A 615 4.69 -4.76 -4.78
N ASP A 616 5.54 -3.80 -4.45
CA ASP A 616 6.44 -3.88 -3.29
C ASP A 616 5.72 -3.72 -1.95
N PHE A 617 4.53 -3.11 -1.97
CA PHE A 617 3.74 -2.88 -0.75
C PHE A 617 3.01 -4.13 -0.27
N PHE A 618 2.66 -5.03 -1.20
CA PHE A 618 1.95 -6.26 -0.87
C PHE A 618 2.87 -7.36 -0.32
N GLY A 619 4.19 -7.33 -0.57
CA GLY A 619 5.19 -8.25 -0.04
C GLY A 619 4.72 -9.71 -0.04
N GLU A 620 4.91 -10.42 1.10
CA GLU A 620 4.43 -11.79 1.30
C GLU A 620 2.89 -11.93 1.34
N ALA A 621 2.14 -10.81 1.46
CA ALA A 621 0.67 -10.81 1.43
C ALA A 621 0.08 -10.99 0.01
N GLN A 622 0.91 -11.08 -1.05
CA GLN A 622 0.48 -11.33 -2.44
C GLN A 622 -0.15 -12.73 -2.65
N HIS A 623 -0.07 -13.64 -1.70
CA HIS A 623 -0.66 -14.98 -1.81
C HIS A 623 -2.19 -15.02 -1.66
N GLY A 624 -2.93 -14.06 -2.17
CA GLY A 624 -4.40 -14.09 -2.09
C GLY A 624 -5.15 -13.03 -2.88
N LEU A 625 -4.48 -12.02 -3.45
CA LEU A 625 -5.16 -11.03 -4.28
C LEU A 625 -4.90 -11.26 -5.77
N PRO A 626 -5.94 -11.15 -6.62
CA PRO A 626 -5.79 -11.28 -8.06
C PRO A 626 -4.92 -10.15 -8.64
N THR A 627 -4.21 -10.46 -9.73
CA THR A 627 -3.46 -9.45 -10.49
C THR A 627 -4.43 -8.57 -11.28
N LEU A 628 -4.34 -7.25 -11.12
CA LEU A 628 -5.12 -6.29 -11.89
C LEU A 628 -4.44 -5.99 -13.23
N HIS A 629 -5.25 -5.88 -14.30
CA HIS A 629 -4.78 -5.68 -15.67
C HIS A 629 -4.78 -4.22 -16.10
N VAL A 630 -5.77 -3.43 -15.63
CA VAL A 630 -5.98 -2.05 -16.10
C VAL A 630 -6.15 -1.05 -14.96
N ALA A 631 -6.68 -1.48 -13.83
CA ALA A 631 -6.91 -0.62 -12.67
C ALA A 631 -5.63 -0.38 -11.88
N ASP A 632 -5.45 0.87 -11.46
CA ASP A 632 -4.39 1.29 -10.53
C ASP A 632 -5.04 1.67 -9.19
N LEU A 633 -4.73 0.89 -8.15
CA LEU A 633 -5.34 1.05 -6.83
C LEU A 633 -5.03 2.40 -6.15
N VAL A 634 -3.98 3.07 -6.62
CA VAL A 634 -3.58 4.38 -6.10
C VAL A 634 -4.33 5.50 -6.82
N GLN A 635 -4.40 5.42 -8.16
CA GLN A 635 -4.98 6.47 -8.98
C GLN A 635 -6.51 6.34 -9.07
N ASP A 636 -7.04 5.11 -9.08
CA ASP A 636 -8.46 4.82 -9.30
C ASP A 636 -9.31 4.76 -8.02
N THR A 637 -8.86 5.43 -6.96
CA THR A 637 -9.49 5.46 -5.62
C THR A 637 -10.97 5.80 -5.64
N ARG A 638 -11.36 6.80 -6.46
CA ARG A 638 -12.77 7.22 -6.58
C ARG A 638 -13.62 6.11 -7.21
N THR A 639 -13.10 5.49 -8.27
CA THR A 639 -13.77 4.39 -8.97
C THR A 639 -13.93 3.19 -8.05
N LEU A 640 -12.91 2.87 -7.25
CA LEU A 640 -12.97 1.80 -6.25
C LEU A 640 -14.06 2.04 -5.20
N THR A 641 -14.20 3.27 -4.70
CA THR A 641 -15.24 3.61 -3.72
C THR A 641 -16.64 3.41 -4.30
N VAL A 642 -16.86 3.85 -5.54
CA VAL A 642 -18.14 3.67 -6.23
C VAL A 642 -18.40 2.18 -6.50
N ALA A 643 -17.41 1.45 -7.00
CA ALA A 643 -17.51 0.01 -7.24
C ALA A 643 -17.87 -0.76 -5.95
N GLN A 644 -17.28 -0.38 -4.81
CA GLN A 644 -17.61 -0.97 -3.51
C GLN A 644 -19.07 -0.72 -3.10
N GLN A 645 -19.56 0.50 -3.26
CA GLN A 645 -20.95 0.85 -2.93
C GLN A 645 -21.95 0.06 -3.78
N GLU A 646 -21.70 -0.01 -5.08
CA GLU A 646 -22.56 -0.77 -6.00
C GLU A 646 -22.49 -2.29 -5.75
N ALA A 647 -21.32 -2.82 -5.40
CA ALA A 647 -21.16 -4.22 -5.02
C ALA A 647 -21.94 -4.56 -3.74
N LYS A 648 -21.89 -3.70 -2.72
CA LYS A 648 -22.70 -3.85 -1.49
C LYS A 648 -24.21 -3.81 -1.82
N ALA A 649 -24.65 -2.88 -2.66
CA ALA A 649 -26.03 -2.74 -3.06
C ALA A 649 -26.53 -3.98 -3.82
N LEU A 650 -25.73 -4.53 -4.74
CA LEU A 650 -26.08 -5.75 -5.47
C LEU A 650 -26.20 -6.95 -4.53
N LEU A 651 -25.25 -7.17 -3.64
CA LEU A 651 -25.25 -8.30 -2.71
C LEU A 651 -26.33 -8.20 -1.65
N ALA A 652 -26.85 -7.00 -1.36
CA ALA A 652 -28.05 -6.85 -0.54
C ALA A 652 -29.32 -7.41 -1.23
N LEU A 653 -29.35 -7.39 -2.58
CA LEU A 653 -30.48 -7.88 -3.39
C LEU A 653 -30.30 -9.33 -3.84
N ASP A 654 -29.05 -9.78 -4.00
CA ASP A 654 -28.67 -11.13 -4.42
C ASP A 654 -27.37 -11.56 -3.72
N PRO A 655 -27.45 -12.07 -2.49
CA PRO A 655 -26.27 -12.33 -1.63
C PRO A 655 -25.26 -13.34 -2.21
N ASN A 656 -25.68 -14.22 -3.11
CA ASN A 656 -24.83 -15.27 -3.68
C ASN A 656 -24.68 -15.17 -5.21
N LEU A 657 -25.12 -14.07 -5.83
CA LEU A 657 -25.19 -13.88 -7.29
C LEU A 657 -25.91 -15.05 -8.00
N ALA A 658 -26.96 -15.59 -7.37
CA ALA A 658 -27.66 -16.78 -7.82
C ALA A 658 -28.67 -16.50 -8.94
N LYS A 659 -29.04 -15.25 -9.20
CA LYS A 659 -29.97 -14.87 -10.24
C LYS A 659 -29.37 -15.14 -11.63
N PRO A 660 -30.18 -15.67 -12.60
CA PRO A 660 -29.67 -15.91 -13.95
C PRO A 660 -29.06 -14.69 -14.64
N SER A 661 -29.57 -13.48 -14.34
CA SER A 661 -29.04 -12.21 -14.85
C SER A 661 -27.64 -11.88 -14.34
N HIS A 662 -27.19 -12.49 -13.25
CA HIS A 662 -25.89 -12.26 -12.63
C HIS A 662 -24.88 -13.41 -12.90
N LYS A 663 -25.26 -14.39 -13.74
CA LYS A 663 -24.40 -15.54 -14.03
C LYS A 663 -23.05 -15.14 -14.64
N ALA A 664 -23.04 -14.28 -15.65
CA ALA A 664 -21.81 -13.80 -16.28
C ALA A 664 -20.88 -13.09 -15.27
N LEU A 665 -21.47 -12.36 -14.31
CA LEU A 665 -20.76 -11.71 -13.23
C LEU A 665 -20.17 -12.72 -12.23
N SER A 666 -20.95 -13.74 -11.84
CA SER A 666 -20.51 -14.84 -10.98
C SER A 666 -19.32 -15.59 -11.60
N ASP A 667 -19.44 -15.94 -12.89
CA ASP A 667 -18.39 -16.65 -13.63
C ASP A 667 -17.08 -15.83 -13.71
N GLU A 668 -17.16 -14.49 -13.85
CA GLU A 668 -15.98 -13.61 -13.83
C GLU A 668 -15.36 -13.48 -12.43
N VAL A 669 -16.18 -13.43 -11.38
CA VAL A 669 -15.69 -13.44 -9.99
C VAL A 669 -14.94 -14.75 -9.72
N GLU A 670 -15.52 -15.89 -10.04
CA GLU A 670 -14.88 -17.20 -9.87
C GLU A 670 -13.55 -17.27 -10.65
N ARG A 671 -13.52 -16.79 -11.88
CA ARG A 671 -12.31 -16.78 -12.72
C ARG A 671 -11.21 -15.93 -12.13
N LEU A 672 -11.54 -14.73 -11.64
CA LEU A 672 -10.57 -13.81 -11.04
C LEU A 672 -9.90 -14.43 -9.81
N PHE A 673 -10.68 -15.10 -8.95
CA PHE A 673 -10.18 -15.68 -7.71
C PHE A 673 -9.59 -17.09 -7.86
N ALA A 674 -9.99 -17.86 -8.88
CA ALA A 674 -9.36 -19.15 -9.21
C ALA A 674 -7.89 -18.97 -9.63
N THR A 675 -7.57 -17.92 -10.39
CA THR A 675 -6.19 -17.57 -10.77
C THR A 675 -5.34 -17.14 -9.58
N ALA A 676 -5.94 -16.64 -8.51
CA ALA A 676 -5.23 -16.21 -7.30
C ALA A 676 -4.98 -17.34 -6.28
N GLY A 677 -5.48 -18.56 -6.51
CA GLY A 677 -5.37 -19.65 -5.54
C GLY A 677 -6.12 -19.44 -4.22
N ALA A 678 -7.03 -18.48 -4.19
CA ALA A 678 -7.72 -18.02 -2.98
C ALA A 678 -9.02 -18.78 -2.64
N MET A 679 -9.42 -19.74 -3.47
CA MET A 679 -10.67 -20.52 -3.29
C MET A 679 -10.46 -21.94 -2.76
N ASN A 680 -9.25 -22.31 -2.29
CA ASN A 680 -9.02 -23.64 -1.69
C ASN A 680 -8.78 -23.55 -0.18
#